data_691ba2511f803ba127027c4bec8f2947
#
_entry.id   691ba2511f803ba127027c4bec8f2947
#
_cell.length_a   1.000
_cell.length_b   1.000
_cell.length_c   1.000
_cell.angle_alpha   90.00
_cell.angle_beta   90.00
_cell.angle_gamma   90.00
#
_symmetry.space_group_name_H-M   'P 1'
#
loop_
_entity.id
_entity.type
_entity.pdbx_description
1 polymer ?
#
loop_
_entity_poly.entity_id
_entity_poly.type
_entity_poly.pdbx_seq_one_letter_code
_entity_poly.pdbx_strand_id
1 'polypeptide(L)'
;MRLSWGLFLLMVALGETAAARCPAPCVCDNLRAHVLCLNGSLMAVPTAIPQVGKGTGSRGWWQPCGNSMFYLCDRQLTKKLDLRGNSFTAIPAGAFLGTPYLTHLDLQRCKVEKLEEGAFRGLGRLVYLNLASNDIAILYQESLDGLSSLQQLILEGNRIEEIQPGAFGHLGSLTVLDLRANALVYLPDMVFQGLAVLRWLRLSHNTLHVLGSEAFAALPALHRLSLDHNELQALPGEALARLDGVTRLDMGHNPITCLAEEALSMASLKHLFLDHAALQDVAAEAFTRSPQLRTLDLHANQLQGLPALAGPGALVRVNLASNPLLCSCLLRPFHDWLVRERVQVEGTCAAPAALRGRTLDSLRPPEMRCGHHELPPTPATPSEQPRAGGSRQCPRGCSCSPDVHHGSCENRGLQEIPQGFPRDTRLLDLRQNAFGIVPSGAFPGLKELVSLHLQSCSIRVLHPGALRGLESLVYLYLTNNRLSTLAATAFEGAPQLAYLDLDRNAFTRLPTGAFQLLPNLISLHLQHNAIEELAEGDLAGAGGLRWLYLAGNTIKHITPTALAPTVMLEKLHLEGNQLAEVPTAALQGLPALSELKLSQNPIKYMGDGVFLPVASSLQHLYLDNMGLQQISPSAFTGLGPKIRSLHLEGNKMSSIPSMSNFTGLEILNLRDVPFHCDCQLLPLRRWIEKLNLRVGATCGSPTEARGLKVKLSTTFQTCPGWGDMTKAESKPSKKKRLGKSPARGFMKSRA
;
A
#
# COMPACT_ATOMS: atom_id res chain seq x y z
N MET A 1 70.68 -7.12 36.48
CA MET A 1 70.25 -6.98 35.07
C MET A 1 69.68 -8.26 34.51
N ARG A 2 68.62 -8.81 35.11
CA ARG A 2 67.86 -10.00 34.56
C ARG A 2 66.41 -10.01 35.02
N LEU A 3 65.80 -8.86 35.28
CA LEU A 3 64.33 -8.75 35.67
C LEU A 3 63.53 -7.81 34.81
N SER A 4 64.08 -7.34 33.67
CA SER A 4 63.45 -6.31 32.82
C SER A 4 62.82 -6.88 31.53
N TRP A 5 63.06 -8.14 31.14
CA TRP A 5 62.55 -8.71 29.89
C TRP A 5 61.27 -9.51 30.05
N GLY A 6 60.97 -9.97 31.28
CA GLY A 6 59.70 -10.71 31.54
C GLY A 6 58.42 -9.80 31.55
N LEU A 7 58.57 -8.55 31.97
CA LEU A 7 57.45 -7.59 31.97
C LEU A 7 57.18 -6.97 30.58
N PHE A 8 58.19 -6.96 29.70
CA PHE A 8 57.99 -6.48 28.32
C PHE A 8 57.26 -7.49 27.42
N LEU A 9 57.42 -8.77 27.67
CA LEU A 9 56.70 -9.84 26.97
C LEU A 9 55.26 -10.01 27.49
N LEU A 10 54.97 -9.66 28.75
CA LEU A 10 53.59 -9.67 29.27
C LEU A 10 52.78 -8.43 28.84
N MET A 11 53.43 -7.31 28.53
CA MET A 11 52.78 -6.10 28.03
C MET A 11 52.50 -6.17 26.50
N VAL A 12 53.22 -7.01 25.76
CA VAL A 12 52.97 -7.23 24.34
C VAL A 12 51.85 -8.23 24.10
N ALA A 13 51.53 -9.09 25.08
CA ALA A 13 50.42 -10.06 24.99
C ALA A 13 49.02 -9.54 25.37
N LEU A 14 48.93 -8.29 25.88
CA LEU A 14 47.63 -7.66 26.25
C LEU A 14 47.24 -6.48 25.36
N GLY A 15 47.95 -6.28 24.24
CA GLY A 15 47.71 -5.24 23.27
C GLY A 15 47.12 -5.71 21.94
N GLU A 16 46.38 -6.79 21.91
CA GLU A 16 45.46 -7.02 20.79
C GLU A 16 44.36 -5.96 20.86
N THR A 17 44.60 -4.82 20.20
CA THR A 17 43.54 -3.93 19.77
C THR A 17 42.55 -4.80 18.95
N ALA A 18 41.39 -5.10 19.52
CA ALA A 18 40.33 -5.80 18.83
C ALA A 18 40.04 -5.03 17.55
N ALA A 19 40.65 -5.44 16.44
CA ALA A 19 40.23 -5.04 15.12
C ALA A 19 38.73 -5.41 15.05
N ALA A 20 37.90 -4.41 14.88
CA ALA A 20 36.45 -4.61 14.86
C ALA A 20 36.12 -5.71 13.85
N ARG A 21 35.84 -6.91 14.36
CA ARG A 21 35.45 -8.06 13.52
C ARG A 21 34.11 -7.79 12.91
N CYS A 22 33.95 -8.19 11.64
CA CYS A 22 32.64 -8.14 10.97
C CYS A 22 31.63 -8.92 11.81
N PRO A 23 30.45 -8.35 12.14
CA PRO A 23 29.45 -9.04 12.95
C PRO A 23 28.96 -10.30 12.23
N ALA A 24 28.85 -11.42 12.95
CA ALA A 24 28.22 -12.60 12.40
C ALA A 24 26.69 -12.39 12.33
N PRO A 25 26.00 -12.73 11.26
CA PRO A 25 26.38 -13.43 10.01
C PRO A 25 26.70 -12.48 8.83
N CYS A 26 27.19 -11.28 9.07
CA CYS A 26 27.45 -10.28 8.03
C CYS A 26 28.74 -10.54 7.25
N VAL A 27 28.84 -9.96 6.06
CA VAL A 27 30.04 -9.89 5.22
C VAL A 27 30.43 -8.42 5.08
N CYS A 28 31.69 -8.10 5.39
CA CYS A 28 32.20 -6.74 5.32
C CYS A 28 33.15 -6.59 4.12
N ASP A 29 32.80 -5.72 3.18
CA ASP A 29 33.67 -5.29 2.09
C ASP A 29 34.36 -3.96 2.48
N ASN A 30 35.56 -4.07 2.98
CA ASN A 30 36.34 -2.91 3.47
C ASN A 30 36.72 -1.95 2.34
N LEU A 31 36.92 -2.45 1.10
CA LEU A 31 37.28 -1.61 -0.05
C LEU A 31 36.14 -0.68 -0.46
N ARG A 32 34.90 -1.14 -0.32
CA ARG A 32 33.69 -0.40 -0.69
C ARG A 32 33.00 0.26 0.51
N ALA A 33 33.53 0.09 1.72
CA ALA A 33 32.91 0.54 2.97
C ALA A 33 31.46 0.02 3.10
N HIS A 34 31.24 -1.25 2.74
CA HIS A 34 29.92 -1.88 2.63
C HIS A 34 29.81 -3.09 3.56
N VAL A 35 28.76 -3.13 4.36
CA VAL A 35 28.41 -4.25 5.25
C VAL A 35 27.13 -4.89 4.74
N LEU A 36 27.18 -6.20 4.49
CA LEU A 36 26.10 -7.02 3.94
C LEU A 36 25.68 -8.04 4.99
N CYS A 37 24.50 -7.90 5.53
CA CYS A 37 23.88 -8.83 6.49
C CYS A 37 22.59 -9.45 5.91
N LEU A 38 22.70 -10.00 4.70
CA LEU A 38 21.57 -10.45 3.91
C LEU A 38 20.95 -11.71 4.49
N ASN A 39 19.64 -11.67 4.71
CA ASN A 39 18.82 -12.86 4.99
C ASN A 39 19.39 -13.71 6.12
N GLY A 40 20.12 -13.09 7.02
CA GLY A 40 20.47 -13.66 8.30
C GLY A 40 19.22 -13.74 9.15
N SER A 41 19.18 -14.65 10.10
CA SER A 41 18.11 -14.70 11.12
C SER A 41 18.33 -13.59 12.16
N LEU A 42 18.70 -12.37 11.73
CA LEU A 42 18.86 -11.25 12.64
C LEU A 42 17.49 -10.78 13.13
N MET A 43 17.33 -10.71 14.44
CA MET A 43 16.13 -10.21 15.12
C MET A 43 16.31 -8.79 15.64
N ALA A 44 17.55 -8.28 15.62
CA ALA A 44 17.89 -6.92 15.99
C ALA A 44 19.03 -6.40 15.11
N VAL A 45 19.12 -5.07 15.00
CA VAL A 45 20.20 -4.41 14.27
C VAL A 45 21.53 -4.75 14.96
N PRO A 46 22.58 -5.19 14.21
CA PRO A 46 23.87 -5.52 14.81
C PRO A 46 24.52 -4.30 15.47
N THR A 47 24.83 -4.37 16.76
CA THR A 47 25.45 -3.28 17.51
C THR A 47 26.96 -3.13 17.23
N ALA A 48 27.62 -4.20 16.75
CA ALA A 48 29.05 -4.26 16.48
C ALA A 48 29.41 -4.00 15.01
N ILE A 49 28.73 -3.05 14.35
CA ILE A 49 29.09 -2.64 12.98
C ILE A 49 30.47 -1.95 13.05
N PRO A 50 31.44 -2.31 12.18
CA PRO A 50 32.79 -1.78 12.24
C PRO A 50 32.82 -0.26 12.28
N GLN A 51 33.29 0.28 13.40
CA GLN A 51 33.50 1.71 13.59
C GLN A 51 34.94 1.93 13.99
N VAL A 52 35.55 2.94 13.44
CA VAL A 52 36.88 3.38 13.90
C VAL A 52 36.69 4.09 15.22
N GLY A 53 37.31 3.52 16.27
CA GLY A 53 37.24 4.05 17.62
C GLY A 53 37.61 5.53 17.69
N LYS A 54 36.90 6.28 18.52
CA LYS A 54 37.32 7.58 19.02
C LYS A 54 38.60 7.37 19.82
N GLY A 55 39.76 7.54 19.18
CA GLY A 55 40.98 7.78 19.91
C GLY A 55 40.88 9.13 20.60
N THR A 56 40.63 9.12 21.90
CA THR A 56 40.82 10.30 22.73
C THR A 56 42.27 10.77 22.59
N GLY A 57 42.40 11.95 22.08
CA GLY A 57 43.47 12.93 22.20
C GLY A 57 44.92 12.50 22.35
N SER A 58 45.69 13.17 21.63
CA SER A 58 47.10 13.58 21.71
C SER A 58 48.01 13.01 20.63
N ARG A 59 48.42 13.97 19.80
CA ARG A 59 49.72 14.07 19.08
C ARG A 59 50.27 12.81 18.41
N GLY A 60 50.26 12.89 17.11
CA GLY A 60 50.97 12.17 16.09
C GLY A 60 52.02 11.16 16.49
N TRP A 61 51.81 9.92 16.11
CA TRP A 61 52.87 8.98 15.77
C TRP A 61 52.44 8.26 14.49
N TRP A 62 53.25 8.43 13.45
CA TRP A 62 53.15 7.71 12.19
C TRP A 62 53.60 6.27 12.43
N GLN A 63 52.74 5.30 12.27
CA GLN A 63 53.20 3.91 12.15
C GLN A 63 53.08 3.47 10.68
N PRO A 64 54.24 2.99 10.10
CA PRO A 64 54.21 2.46 8.74
C PRO A 64 53.59 1.06 8.73
N CYS A 65 52.57 0.86 7.95
CA CYS A 65 52.05 -0.47 7.58
C CYS A 65 52.97 -1.04 6.49
N GLY A 66 53.84 -1.99 6.85
CA GLY A 66 54.59 -2.90 6.00
C GLY A 66 55.18 -2.35 4.68
N ASN A 67 56.38 -2.74 4.34
CA ASN A 67 57.19 -2.34 3.20
C ASN A 67 56.45 -2.15 1.86
N SER A 68 55.71 -1.07 1.71
CA SER A 68 55.30 -0.52 0.41
C SER A 68 54.96 0.96 0.57
N MET A 69 55.67 1.73 -0.18
CA MET A 69 55.62 3.19 -0.23
C MET A 69 54.19 3.64 -0.63
N PHE A 70 53.61 4.56 0.15
CA PHE A 70 52.42 5.32 -0.16
C PHE A 70 51.08 4.54 -0.33
N TYR A 71 50.52 4.02 0.78
CA TYR A 71 49.07 3.96 0.94
C TYR A 71 48.68 4.53 2.30
N LEU A 72 47.98 5.66 2.28
CA LEU A 72 47.22 6.17 3.41
C LEU A 72 46.23 5.05 3.81
N CYS A 73 46.42 4.45 4.99
CA CYS A 73 45.39 3.63 5.63
C CYS A 73 44.22 4.56 5.98
N ASP A 74 43.41 4.85 4.99
CA ASP A 74 42.21 5.65 5.16
C ASP A 74 41.24 4.86 6.03
N ARG A 75 40.88 5.41 7.17
CA ARG A 75 39.96 4.83 8.15
C ARG A 75 38.58 4.67 7.48
N GLN A 76 38.30 3.49 6.92
CA GLN A 76 37.09 3.25 6.14
C GLN A 76 35.90 3.14 7.08
N LEU A 77 35.11 4.20 7.12
CA LEU A 77 33.86 4.31 7.85
C LEU A 77 32.77 3.62 7.00
N THR A 78 31.94 2.77 7.62
CA THR A 78 30.83 2.11 6.92
C THR A 78 29.89 3.16 6.32
N LYS A 79 29.75 3.13 4.99
CA LYS A 79 28.89 4.04 4.23
C LYS A 79 27.61 3.38 3.78
N LYS A 80 27.61 2.07 3.57
CA LYS A 80 26.45 1.30 3.11
C LYS A 80 26.20 0.11 4.02
N LEU A 81 24.96 -0.04 4.46
CA LEU A 81 24.52 -1.15 5.29
C LEU A 81 23.29 -1.80 4.63
N ASP A 82 23.41 -3.06 4.29
CA ASP A 82 22.38 -3.85 3.68
C ASP A 82 21.92 -4.95 4.66
N LEU A 83 20.71 -4.80 5.14
CA LEU A 83 20.06 -5.67 6.12
C LEU A 83 18.86 -6.43 5.53
N ARG A 84 18.71 -6.47 4.21
CA ARG A 84 17.53 -7.06 3.55
C ARG A 84 17.24 -8.49 3.95
N GLY A 85 15.95 -8.79 4.09
CA GLY A 85 15.44 -10.14 4.32
C GLY A 85 15.73 -10.67 5.72
N ASN A 86 15.96 -9.82 6.70
CA ASN A 86 15.99 -10.17 8.12
C ASN A 86 14.58 -10.13 8.74
N SER A 87 14.47 -10.25 10.05
CA SER A 87 13.18 -10.27 10.73
C SER A 87 13.22 -9.35 11.96
N PHE A 88 13.01 -8.07 11.71
CA PHE A 88 12.91 -7.06 12.76
C PHE A 88 11.44 -6.71 12.93
N THR A 89 10.83 -7.01 14.07
CA THR A 89 9.43 -6.61 14.33
C THR A 89 9.31 -5.08 14.52
N ALA A 90 10.34 -4.48 15.10
CA ALA A 90 10.43 -3.02 15.24
C ALA A 90 11.88 -2.54 15.05
N ILE A 91 12.03 -1.29 14.64
CA ILE A 91 13.32 -0.60 14.69
C ILE A 91 13.30 0.28 15.94
N PRO A 92 14.08 -0.06 16.99
CA PRO A 92 14.05 0.66 18.26
C PRO A 92 14.74 2.01 18.17
N ALA A 93 14.46 2.89 19.12
CA ALA A 93 15.09 4.19 19.27
C ALA A 93 16.62 4.05 19.28
N GLY A 94 17.29 4.86 18.46
CA GLY A 94 18.75 4.90 18.40
C GLY A 94 19.44 3.65 17.84
N ALA A 95 18.74 2.77 17.14
CA ALA A 95 19.30 1.54 16.57
C ALA A 95 20.56 1.74 15.73
N PHE A 96 20.75 2.92 15.14
CA PHE A 96 21.85 3.27 14.26
C PHE A 96 22.79 4.35 14.81
N LEU A 97 22.72 4.69 16.11
CA LEU A 97 23.60 5.70 16.73
C LEU A 97 25.08 5.40 16.51
N GLY A 98 25.40 4.13 16.38
CA GLY A 98 26.74 3.66 16.12
C GLY A 98 27.26 3.89 14.70
N THR A 99 26.44 4.34 13.71
CA THR A 99 26.82 4.43 12.29
C THR A 99 26.64 5.84 11.69
N PRO A 100 27.27 6.89 12.23
CA PRO A 100 26.98 8.29 11.86
C PRO A 100 27.41 8.68 10.44
N TYR A 101 28.20 7.84 9.76
CA TYR A 101 28.69 8.09 8.40
C TYR A 101 27.92 7.32 7.33
N LEU A 102 26.85 6.62 7.72
CA LEU A 102 26.02 5.86 6.81
C LEU A 102 25.34 6.78 5.81
N THR A 103 25.44 6.43 4.52
CA THR A 103 24.80 7.15 3.43
C THR A 103 23.69 6.33 2.76
N HIS A 104 23.76 4.99 2.86
CA HIS A 104 22.76 4.09 2.30
C HIS A 104 22.41 3.01 3.32
N LEU A 105 21.10 2.86 3.59
CA LEU A 105 20.54 1.82 4.45
C LEU A 105 19.45 1.10 3.70
N ASP A 106 19.56 -0.23 3.62
CA ASP A 106 18.58 -1.09 2.99
C ASP A 106 18.00 -2.07 4.03
N LEU A 107 16.72 -1.90 4.33
CA LEU A 107 15.90 -2.68 5.26
C LEU A 107 14.74 -3.38 4.54
N GLN A 108 14.84 -3.59 3.22
CA GLN A 108 13.79 -4.22 2.44
C GLN A 108 13.48 -5.65 2.93
N ARG A 109 12.20 -6.01 3.00
CA ARG A 109 11.73 -7.36 3.38
C ARG A 109 12.23 -7.80 4.75
N CYS A 110 12.22 -6.90 5.72
CA CYS A 110 12.67 -7.15 7.09
C CYS A 110 11.52 -7.40 8.08
N LYS A 111 10.27 -7.43 7.62
CA LYS A 111 9.07 -7.59 8.45
C LYS A 111 8.92 -6.52 9.53
N VAL A 112 9.39 -5.32 9.25
CA VAL A 112 9.26 -4.19 10.19
C VAL A 112 7.79 -3.78 10.24
N GLU A 113 7.20 -3.88 11.43
CA GLU A 113 5.82 -3.46 11.71
C GLU A 113 5.78 -2.04 12.27
N LYS A 114 6.82 -1.68 13.03
CA LYS A 114 6.86 -0.39 13.72
C LYS A 114 8.23 0.27 13.63
N LEU A 115 8.22 1.57 13.33
CA LEU A 115 9.37 2.46 13.50
C LEU A 115 9.17 3.23 14.80
N GLU A 116 10.04 3.01 15.80
CA GLU A 116 9.93 3.73 17.06
C GLU A 116 10.46 5.18 16.92
N GLU A 117 9.99 6.06 17.80
CA GLU A 117 10.49 7.43 17.88
C GLU A 117 12.02 7.47 17.97
N GLY A 118 12.65 8.24 17.09
CA GLY A 118 14.12 8.35 17.05
C GLY A 118 14.85 7.08 16.58
N ALA A 119 14.18 6.15 15.89
CA ALA A 119 14.78 4.93 15.32
C ALA A 119 16.01 5.25 14.46
N PHE A 120 15.99 6.35 13.71
CA PHE A 120 17.05 6.78 12.81
C PHE A 120 17.92 7.92 13.36
N ARG A 121 17.84 8.24 14.65
CA ARG A 121 18.70 9.25 15.29
C ARG A 121 20.18 8.90 15.07
N GLY A 122 20.97 9.89 14.67
CA GLY A 122 22.39 9.73 14.36
C GLY A 122 22.70 9.52 12.87
N LEU A 123 21.71 9.30 12.01
CA LEU A 123 21.88 9.11 10.57
C LEU A 123 21.77 10.41 9.75
N GLY A 124 22.24 11.54 10.28
CA GLY A 124 22.16 12.85 9.62
C GLY A 124 22.86 12.96 8.25
N ARG A 125 23.62 11.92 7.83
CA ARG A 125 24.26 11.83 6.51
C ARG A 125 23.60 10.82 5.56
N LEU A 126 22.51 10.18 5.99
CA LEU A 126 21.83 9.19 5.16
C LEU A 126 21.19 9.87 3.96
N VAL A 127 21.45 9.33 2.77
CA VAL A 127 20.94 9.83 1.48
C VAL A 127 19.85 8.91 0.93
N TYR A 128 19.97 7.61 1.16
CA TYR A 128 19.07 6.59 0.66
C TYR A 128 18.62 5.68 1.79
N LEU A 129 17.28 5.54 1.95
CA LEU A 129 16.65 4.60 2.88
C LEU A 129 15.62 3.77 2.12
N ASN A 130 15.80 2.45 2.17
CA ASN A 130 14.85 1.50 1.60
C ASN A 130 14.18 0.69 2.72
N LEU A 131 12.88 0.88 2.88
CA LEU A 131 11.97 0.17 3.80
C LEU A 131 10.90 -0.62 3.03
N ALA A 132 11.11 -0.91 1.74
CA ALA A 132 10.12 -1.57 0.90
C ALA A 132 9.79 -2.99 1.37
N SER A 133 8.57 -3.42 1.12
CA SER A 133 8.08 -4.78 1.42
C SER A 133 8.25 -5.17 2.90
N ASN A 134 7.89 -4.26 3.79
CA ASN A 134 7.76 -4.50 5.22
C ASN A 134 6.26 -4.53 5.62
N ASP A 135 5.97 -4.51 6.90
CA ASP A 135 4.61 -4.60 7.44
C ASP A 135 4.19 -3.31 8.19
N ILE A 136 4.78 -2.15 7.82
CA ILE A 136 4.52 -0.85 8.46
C ILE A 136 3.09 -0.42 8.14
N ALA A 137 2.27 -0.19 9.18
CA ALA A 137 0.88 0.23 9.05
C ALA A 137 0.69 1.74 9.27
N ILE A 138 1.45 2.34 10.16
CA ILE A 138 1.33 3.77 10.50
C ILE A 138 2.70 4.44 10.46
N LEU A 139 2.77 5.62 9.82
CA LEU A 139 3.92 6.52 9.93
C LEU A 139 3.64 7.55 11.03
N TYR A 140 4.27 7.37 12.18
CA TYR A 140 4.14 8.29 13.31
C TYR A 140 4.95 9.57 13.11
N GLN A 141 4.57 10.65 13.78
CA GLN A 141 5.15 11.99 13.62
C GLN A 141 6.69 12.02 13.74
N GLU A 142 7.27 11.26 14.67
CA GLU A 142 8.71 11.30 14.97
C GLU A 142 9.49 10.05 14.52
N SER A 143 8.83 9.16 13.76
CA SER A 143 9.43 7.88 13.36
C SER A 143 10.59 8.02 12.37
N LEU A 144 10.65 9.12 11.61
CA LEU A 144 11.69 9.41 10.61
C LEU A 144 12.68 10.51 11.06
N ASP A 145 12.69 10.83 12.33
CA ASP A 145 13.58 11.84 12.88
C ASP A 145 15.06 11.49 12.72
N GLY A 146 15.88 12.53 12.49
CA GLY A 146 17.33 12.39 12.31
C GLY A 146 17.79 12.23 10.87
N LEU A 147 16.87 12.18 9.89
CA LEU A 147 17.18 11.92 8.47
C LEU A 147 17.28 13.21 7.62
N SER A 148 17.89 14.26 8.14
CA SER A 148 17.93 15.59 7.53
C SER A 148 18.57 15.67 6.13
N SER A 149 19.47 14.73 5.78
CA SER A 149 20.12 14.66 4.45
C SER A 149 19.48 13.66 3.51
N LEU A 150 18.35 13.03 3.89
CA LEU A 150 17.71 11.97 3.10
C LEU A 150 17.17 12.54 1.78
N GLN A 151 17.55 11.92 0.66
CA GLN A 151 17.09 12.31 -0.68
C GLN A 151 16.10 11.31 -1.28
N GLN A 152 16.20 10.04 -0.91
CA GLN A 152 15.31 9.01 -1.42
C GLN A 152 14.80 8.13 -0.27
N LEU A 153 13.48 8.06 -0.14
CA LEU A 153 12.77 7.20 0.81
C LEU A 153 11.84 6.26 0.04
N ILE A 154 12.06 4.96 0.21
CA ILE A 154 11.28 3.92 -0.43
C ILE A 154 10.48 3.17 0.64
N LEU A 155 9.17 3.30 0.59
CA LEU A 155 8.18 2.67 1.47
C LEU A 155 7.20 1.76 0.69
N GLU A 156 7.55 1.43 -0.56
CA GLU A 156 6.73 0.62 -1.45
C GLU A 156 6.41 -0.76 -0.85
N GLY A 157 5.16 -1.22 -1.02
CA GLY A 157 4.76 -2.57 -0.63
C GLY A 157 4.71 -2.80 0.88
N ASN A 158 4.36 -1.78 1.64
CA ASN A 158 4.01 -1.86 3.06
C ASN A 158 2.48 -1.98 3.21
N ARG A 159 2.00 -1.77 4.44
CA ARG A 159 0.56 -1.76 4.78
C ARG A 159 0.15 -0.40 5.34
N ILE A 160 0.77 0.69 4.85
CA ILE A 160 0.55 2.03 5.41
C ILE A 160 -0.90 2.45 5.11
N GLU A 161 -1.67 2.57 6.17
CA GLU A 161 -3.06 3.03 6.17
C GLU A 161 -3.13 4.50 6.59
N GLU A 162 -2.22 4.94 7.47
CA GLU A 162 -2.20 6.28 8.04
C GLU A 162 -0.80 6.90 8.02
N ILE A 163 -0.75 8.18 7.67
CA ILE A 163 0.43 9.03 7.79
C ILE A 163 0.06 10.17 8.73
N GLN A 164 0.66 10.23 9.91
CA GLN A 164 0.37 11.29 10.87
C GLN A 164 0.91 12.64 10.40
N PRO A 165 0.21 13.74 10.67
CA PRO A 165 0.71 15.08 10.39
C PRO A 165 2.10 15.30 10.99
N GLY A 166 3.03 15.82 10.18
CA GLY A 166 4.41 16.02 10.61
C GLY A 166 5.37 14.83 10.45
N ALA A 167 4.89 13.64 10.04
CA ALA A 167 5.74 12.45 9.84
C ALA A 167 6.94 12.71 8.91
N PHE A 168 6.85 13.64 7.98
CA PHE A 168 7.91 14.03 7.07
C PHE A 168 8.59 15.36 7.45
N GLY A 169 8.26 15.96 8.60
CA GLY A 169 8.67 17.32 8.98
C GLY A 169 10.17 17.59 8.93
N HIS A 170 11.00 16.58 9.21
CA HIS A 170 12.47 16.69 9.23
C HIS A 170 13.15 16.29 7.91
N LEU A 171 12.41 15.94 6.84
CA LEU A 171 12.96 15.43 5.59
C LEU A 171 13.16 16.54 4.53
N GLY A 172 13.66 17.70 4.93
CA GLY A 172 13.82 18.87 4.05
C GLY A 172 14.72 18.70 2.82
N SER A 173 15.47 17.60 2.71
CA SER A 173 16.31 17.27 1.54
C SER A 173 15.68 16.21 0.62
N LEU A 174 14.49 15.69 0.92
CA LEU A 174 13.89 14.58 0.21
C LEU A 174 13.47 14.99 -1.21
N THR A 175 13.95 14.25 -2.20
CA THR A 175 13.63 14.49 -3.63
C THR A 175 12.72 13.44 -4.24
N VAL A 176 12.73 12.22 -3.71
CA VAL A 176 11.89 11.10 -4.15
C VAL A 176 11.25 10.43 -2.94
N LEU A 177 9.93 10.32 -2.95
CA LEU A 177 9.14 9.57 -1.98
C LEU A 177 8.32 8.51 -2.73
N ASP A 178 8.52 7.25 -2.35
CA ASP A 178 7.82 6.12 -2.94
C ASP A 178 6.92 5.45 -1.90
N LEU A 179 5.62 5.65 -2.04
CA LEU A 179 4.55 5.10 -1.20
C LEU A 179 3.65 4.13 -1.98
N ARG A 180 4.12 3.60 -3.11
CA ARG A 180 3.33 2.67 -3.94
C ARG A 180 2.98 1.39 -3.20
N ALA A 181 1.87 0.77 -3.62
CA ALA A 181 1.41 -0.52 -3.11
C ALA A 181 1.32 -0.53 -1.57
N ASN A 182 0.63 0.47 -1.03
CA ASN A 182 0.24 0.58 0.37
C ASN A 182 -1.29 0.51 0.50
N ALA A 183 -1.82 0.80 1.68
CA ALA A 183 -3.25 0.75 1.99
C ALA A 183 -3.83 2.15 2.29
N LEU A 184 -3.24 3.20 1.70
CA LEU A 184 -3.71 4.57 1.89
C LEU A 184 -5.08 4.76 1.26
N VAL A 185 -6.07 5.18 2.06
CA VAL A 185 -7.46 5.43 1.64
C VAL A 185 -7.70 6.93 1.44
N TYR A 186 -7.08 7.74 2.26
CA TYR A 186 -7.22 9.18 2.32
C TYR A 186 -5.88 9.88 2.53
N LEU A 187 -5.70 11.07 1.95
CA LEU A 187 -4.57 11.96 2.23
C LEU A 187 -5.09 13.24 2.87
N PRO A 188 -4.81 13.49 4.16
CA PRO A 188 -5.23 14.72 4.84
C PRO A 188 -4.46 15.94 4.32
N ASP A 189 -5.02 17.12 4.58
CA ASP A 189 -4.36 18.38 4.27
C ASP A 189 -2.99 18.47 4.93
N MET A 190 -2.03 19.05 4.22
CA MET A 190 -0.66 19.26 4.69
C MET A 190 0.11 17.98 5.11
N VAL A 191 -0.36 16.77 4.74
CA VAL A 191 0.27 15.50 5.11
C VAL A 191 1.74 15.40 4.69
N PHE A 192 2.13 16.08 3.62
CA PHE A 192 3.52 16.14 3.12
C PHE A 192 4.29 17.37 3.61
N GLN A 193 3.89 17.99 4.72
CA GLN A 193 4.59 19.12 5.31
C GLN A 193 6.07 18.75 5.61
N GLY A 194 7.00 19.65 5.25
CA GLY A 194 8.45 19.44 5.36
C GLY A 194 9.15 19.04 4.07
N LEU A 195 8.42 18.61 3.02
CA LEU A 195 8.99 18.09 1.77
C LEU A 195 9.16 19.18 0.69
N ALA A 196 9.70 20.34 1.06
CA ALA A 196 9.78 21.53 0.18
C ALA A 196 10.57 21.33 -1.13
N VAL A 197 11.47 20.34 -1.21
CA VAL A 197 12.29 20.05 -2.40
C VAL A 197 11.90 18.74 -3.10
N LEU A 198 10.78 18.12 -2.72
CA LEU A 198 10.31 16.86 -3.32
C LEU A 198 10.00 17.07 -4.80
N ARG A 199 10.57 16.20 -5.66
CA ARG A 199 10.40 16.26 -7.11
C ARG A 199 9.52 15.16 -7.67
N TRP A 200 9.50 14.02 -7.01
CA TRP A 200 8.74 12.86 -7.45
C TRP A 200 8.05 12.20 -6.28
N LEU A 201 6.71 12.17 -6.33
CA LEU A 201 5.83 11.50 -5.38
C LEU A 201 5.10 10.36 -6.11
N ARG A 202 5.21 9.15 -5.57
CA ARG A 202 4.56 7.95 -6.09
C ARG A 202 3.54 7.43 -5.09
N LEU A 203 2.29 7.41 -5.48
CA LEU A 203 1.14 6.96 -4.70
C LEU A 203 0.33 5.88 -5.43
N SER A 204 0.88 5.32 -6.51
CA SER A 204 0.21 4.29 -7.32
C SER A 204 -0.09 3.03 -6.52
N HIS A 205 -1.13 2.28 -6.93
CA HIS A 205 -1.52 1.02 -6.26
C HIS A 205 -1.81 1.20 -4.77
N ASN A 206 -2.54 2.25 -4.43
CA ASN A 206 -3.17 2.43 -3.14
C ASN A 206 -4.69 2.29 -3.31
N THR A 207 -5.45 2.69 -2.30
CA THR A 207 -6.91 2.66 -2.31
C THR A 207 -7.47 4.05 -2.07
N LEU A 208 -6.77 5.07 -2.62
CA LEU A 208 -7.14 6.47 -2.44
C LEU A 208 -8.48 6.77 -3.12
N HIS A 209 -9.47 7.21 -2.35
CA HIS A 209 -10.78 7.61 -2.85
C HIS A 209 -10.94 9.13 -2.85
N VAL A 210 -10.40 9.79 -1.82
CA VAL A 210 -10.48 11.24 -1.63
C VAL A 210 -9.12 11.78 -1.20
N LEU A 211 -8.83 13.00 -1.65
CA LEU A 211 -7.66 13.77 -1.24
C LEU A 211 -8.14 15.06 -0.58
N GLY A 212 -7.50 15.46 0.52
CA GLY A 212 -7.70 16.77 1.09
C GLY A 212 -7.36 17.85 0.07
N SER A 213 -8.08 18.94 0.05
CA SER A 213 -7.88 20.03 -0.92
C SER A 213 -6.49 20.67 -0.82
N GLU A 214 -5.86 20.60 0.34
CA GLU A 214 -4.48 21.05 0.59
C GLU A 214 -3.48 19.89 0.80
N ALA A 215 -3.82 18.66 0.43
CA ALA A 215 -2.94 17.50 0.61
C ALA A 215 -1.55 17.71 0.01
N PHE A 216 -1.45 18.41 -1.13
CA PHE A 216 -0.20 18.67 -1.83
C PHE A 216 0.32 20.12 -1.67
N ALA A 217 -0.30 20.96 -0.86
CA ALA A 217 0.07 22.38 -0.75
C ALA A 217 1.52 22.61 -0.29
N ALA A 218 2.11 21.65 0.46
CA ALA A 218 3.48 21.72 0.93
C ALA A 218 4.55 21.26 -0.10
N LEU A 219 4.19 21.05 -1.39
CA LEU A 219 5.05 20.44 -2.40
C LEU A 219 5.39 21.39 -3.57
N PRO A 220 5.99 22.56 -3.35
CA PRO A 220 6.21 23.56 -4.40
C PRO A 220 7.18 23.10 -5.49
N ALA A 221 8.08 22.16 -5.21
CA ALA A 221 9.08 21.66 -6.16
C ALA A 221 8.66 20.38 -6.86
N LEU A 222 7.41 19.92 -6.71
CA LEU A 222 6.96 18.67 -7.30
C LEU A 222 6.87 18.77 -8.83
N HIS A 223 7.48 17.80 -9.53
CA HIS A 223 7.50 17.74 -10.99
C HIS A 223 6.75 16.54 -11.56
N ARG A 224 6.66 15.45 -10.78
CA ARG A 224 5.98 14.22 -11.18
C ARG A 224 5.13 13.69 -10.03
N LEU A 225 3.86 13.42 -10.35
CA LEU A 225 2.91 12.80 -9.43
C LEU A 225 2.30 11.58 -10.10
N SER A 226 2.34 10.43 -9.41
CA SER A 226 1.72 9.18 -9.86
C SER A 226 0.64 8.79 -8.86
N LEU A 227 -0.61 8.77 -9.33
CA LEU A 227 -1.84 8.40 -8.60
C LEU A 227 -2.60 7.27 -9.31
N ASP A 228 -1.95 6.61 -10.28
CA ASP A 228 -2.54 5.51 -11.02
C ASP A 228 -2.86 4.29 -10.12
N HIS A 229 -3.82 3.46 -10.55
CA HIS A 229 -4.29 2.31 -9.78
C HIS A 229 -4.74 2.68 -8.36
N ASN A 230 -5.62 3.66 -8.27
CA ASN A 230 -6.33 4.05 -7.05
C ASN A 230 -7.86 3.97 -7.30
N GLU A 231 -8.64 4.48 -6.36
CA GLU A 231 -10.10 4.41 -6.43
C GLU A 231 -10.75 5.81 -6.52
N LEU A 232 -10.04 6.77 -7.14
CA LEU A 232 -10.52 8.13 -7.36
C LEU A 232 -11.65 8.14 -8.38
N GLN A 233 -12.85 8.57 -7.98
CA GLN A 233 -14.05 8.60 -8.84
C GLN A 233 -14.13 9.88 -9.69
N ALA A 234 -13.40 10.92 -9.31
CA ALA A 234 -13.28 12.18 -10.03
C ALA A 234 -11.86 12.73 -9.93
N LEU A 235 -11.50 13.68 -10.82
CA LEU A 235 -10.25 14.41 -10.67
C LEU A 235 -10.30 15.25 -9.37
N PRO A 236 -9.30 15.13 -8.48
CA PRO A 236 -9.22 15.95 -7.26
C PRO A 236 -8.70 17.36 -7.61
N GLY A 237 -9.51 18.11 -8.36
CA GLY A 237 -9.11 19.39 -8.98
C GLY A 237 -8.55 20.40 -7.99
N GLU A 238 -9.13 20.51 -6.80
CA GLU A 238 -8.69 21.43 -5.75
C GLU A 238 -7.29 21.08 -5.22
N ALA A 239 -7.04 19.79 -4.90
CA ALA A 239 -5.73 19.34 -4.45
C ALA A 239 -4.66 19.51 -5.53
N LEU A 240 -5.01 19.24 -6.79
CA LEU A 240 -4.10 19.36 -7.94
C LEU A 240 -3.81 20.81 -8.32
N ALA A 241 -4.74 21.73 -8.11
CA ALA A 241 -4.59 23.16 -8.43
C ALA A 241 -3.45 23.84 -7.63
N ARG A 242 -3.01 23.25 -6.51
CA ARG A 242 -1.87 23.73 -5.71
C ARG A 242 -0.51 23.31 -6.27
N LEU A 243 -0.47 22.53 -7.35
CA LEU A 243 0.75 21.92 -7.90
C LEU A 243 1.26 22.69 -9.14
N ASP A 244 1.77 23.89 -8.93
CA ASP A 244 2.24 24.79 -10.01
C ASP A 244 3.43 24.21 -10.81
N GLY A 245 4.25 23.34 -10.21
CA GLY A 245 5.48 22.78 -10.80
C GLY A 245 5.31 21.46 -11.53
N VAL A 246 4.15 20.80 -11.43
CA VAL A 246 3.96 19.45 -11.96
C VAL A 246 3.86 19.47 -13.48
N THR A 247 4.74 18.70 -14.12
CA THR A 247 4.78 18.55 -15.58
C THR A 247 4.24 17.21 -16.06
N ARG A 248 4.18 16.20 -15.19
CA ARG A 248 3.64 14.88 -15.51
C ARG A 248 2.73 14.40 -14.38
N LEU A 249 1.50 14.09 -14.74
CA LEU A 249 0.47 13.52 -13.88
C LEU A 249 -0.02 12.19 -14.45
N ASP A 250 0.02 11.14 -13.64
CA ASP A 250 -0.45 9.82 -13.98
C ASP A 250 -1.62 9.45 -13.06
N MET A 251 -2.81 9.26 -13.65
CA MET A 251 -4.07 8.96 -12.96
C MET A 251 -4.82 7.80 -13.64
N GLY A 252 -4.15 7.03 -14.50
CA GLY A 252 -4.72 5.86 -15.12
C GLY A 252 -5.23 4.84 -14.11
N HIS A 253 -6.13 3.94 -14.54
CA HIS A 253 -6.69 2.90 -13.68
C HIS A 253 -7.38 3.43 -12.39
N ASN A 254 -8.03 4.59 -12.50
CA ASN A 254 -8.96 5.11 -11.51
C ASN A 254 -10.39 5.09 -12.07
N PRO A 255 -11.45 4.85 -11.29
CA PRO A 255 -12.83 4.78 -11.79
C PRO A 255 -13.44 6.17 -12.09
N ILE A 256 -12.71 7.02 -12.81
CA ILE A 256 -13.15 8.37 -13.19
C ILE A 256 -14.06 8.24 -14.41
N THR A 257 -15.32 8.66 -14.28
CA THR A 257 -16.34 8.47 -15.33
C THR A 257 -16.53 9.68 -16.22
N CYS A 258 -16.28 10.89 -15.74
CA CYS A 258 -16.43 12.13 -16.50
C CYS A 258 -15.41 13.19 -16.11
N LEU A 259 -15.11 14.09 -17.03
CA LEU A 259 -14.33 15.31 -16.78
C LEU A 259 -15.24 16.52 -17.02
N ALA A 260 -15.54 17.25 -15.93
CA ALA A 260 -16.37 18.45 -15.95
C ALA A 260 -15.63 19.65 -16.57
N GLU A 261 -16.33 20.77 -16.74
CA GLU A 261 -15.72 22.05 -17.10
C GLU A 261 -14.67 22.44 -16.07
N GLU A 262 -13.51 22.95 -16.55
CA GLU A 262 -12.38 23.35 -15.70
C GLU A 262 -11.89 22.26 -14.72
N ALA A 263 -12.13 20.97 -15.04
CA ALA A 263 -11.79 19.86 -14.16
C ALA A 263 -10.33 19.83 -13.74
N LEU A 264 -9.43 20.42 -14.53
CA LEU A 264 -8.00 20.43 -14.26
C LEU A 264 -7.40 21.83 -14.41
N SER A 265 -6.90 22.38 -13.32
CA SER A 265 -6.24 23.69 -13.26
C SER A 265 -4.75 23.52 -12.92
N MET A 266 -3.92 23.19 -13.94
CA MET A 266 -2.48 22.95 -13.77
C MET A 266 -1.69 23.61 -14.89
N ALA A 267 -1.24 24.84 -14.67
CA ALA A 267 -0.61 25.69 -15.70
C ALA A 267 0.67 25.10 -16.33
N SER A 268 1.44 24.32 -15.57
CA SER A 268 2.72 23.72 -16.00
C SER A 268 2.59 22.30 -16.55
N LEU A 269 1.41 21.67 -16.53
CA LEU A 269 1.20 20.29 -16.91
C LEU A 269 1.45 20.06 -18.39
N LYS A 270 2.30 19.06 -18.72
CA LYS A 270 2.65 18.71 -20.09
C LYS A 270 2.14 17.34 -20.51
N HIS A 271 2.05 16.41 -19.57
CA HIS A 271 1.66 15.03 -19.84
C HIS A 271 0.63 14.57 -18.81
N LEU A 272 -0.55 14.20 -19.29
CA LEU A 272 -1.65 13.65 -18.51
C LEU A 272 -2.00 12.25 -18.99
N PHE A 273 -2.06 11.29 -18.09
CA PHE A 273 -2.46 9.90 -18.34
C PHE A 273 -3.73 9.59 -17.56
N LEU A 274 -4.77 9.22 -18.26
CA LEU A 274 -6.11 8.85 -17.77
C LEU A 274 -6.59 7.57 -18.48
N ASP A 275 -5.65 6.68 -18.79
CA ASP A 275 -5.94 5.41 -19.41
C ASP A 275 -6.66 4.46 -18.45
N HIS A 276 -7.53 3.59 -18.97
CA HIS A 276 -8.30 2.62 -18.19
C HIS A 276 -9.13 3.26 -17.03
N ALA A 277 -9.61 4.48 -17.22
CA ALA A 277 -10.30 5.24 -16.16
C ALA A 277 -11.82 5.09 -16.19
N ALA A 278 -12.40 4.35 -17.11
CA ALA A 278 -13.85 4.23 -17.32
C ALA A 278 -14.55 5.54 -17.77
N LEU A 279 -13.80 6.48 -18.35
CA LEU A 279 -14.33 7.75 -18.84
C LEU A 279 -15.39 7.55 -19.93
N GLN A 280 -16.54 8.21 -19.76
CA GLN A 280 -17.65 8.20 -20.70
C GLN A 280 -17.79 9.56 -21.39
N ASP A 281 -17.47 10.65 -20.69
CA ASP A 281 -17.61 12.02 -21.18
C ASP A 281 -16.46 12.92 -20.74
N VAL A 282 -16.16 13.92 -21.59
CA VAL A 282 -15.16 14.97 -21.36
C VAL A 282 -15.74 16.30 -21.83
N ALA A 283 -15.86 17.26 -20.92
CA ALA A 283 -16.33 18.61 -21.26
C ALA A 283 -15.31 19.33 -22.18
N ALA A 284 -15.80 20.18 -23.06
CA ALA A 284 -14.96 20.95 -23.99
C ALA A 284 -13.94 21.83 -23.24
N GLU A 285 -14.35 22.40 -22.13
CA GLU A 285 -13.59 23.32 -21.28
C GLU A 285 -12.78 22.62 -20.17
N ALA A 286 -12.76 21.28 -20.13
CA ALA A 286 -12.11 20.50 -19.06
C ALA A 286 -10.63 20.88 -18.82
N PHE A 287 -9.90 21.31 -19.86
CA PHE A 287 -8.47 21.62 -19.81
C PHE A 287 -8.15 23.10 -20.03
N THR A 288 -9.11 24.00 -19.96
CA THR A 288 -8.95 25.43 -20.22
C THR A 288 -7.84 26.08 -19.40
N ARG A 289 -7.67 25.61 -18.15
CA ARG A 289 -6.62 26.11 -17.23
C ARG A 289 -5.32 25.31 -17.28
N SER A 290 -5.14 24.45 -18.30
CA SER A 290 -3.92 23.66 -18.51
C SER A 290 -3.29 23.89 -19.89
N PRO A 291 -2.85 25.13 -20.22
CA PRO A 291 -2.47 25.54 -21.58
C PRO A 291 -1.20 24.88 -22.11
N GLN A 292 -0.33 24.36 -21.25
CA GLN A 292 0.92 23.71 -21.63
C GLN A 292 0.78 22.20 -21.89
N LEU A 293 -0.43 21.63 -21.84
CA LEU A 293 -0.67 20.21 -22.06
C LEU A 293 -0.25 19.81 -23.47
N ARG A 294 0.66 18.84 -23.60
CA ARG A 294 1.23 18.32 -24.85
C ARG A 294 0.76 16.93 -25.19
N THR A 295 0.58 16.09 -24.19
CA THR A 295 0.16 14.70 -24.36
C THR A 295 -1.00 14.41 -23.45
N LEU A 296 -2.08 13.92 -24.03
CA LEU A 296 -3.28 13.47 -23.33
C LEU A 296 -3.52 12.01 -23.69
N ASP A 297 -3.38 11.12 -22.72
CA ASP A 297 -3.64 9.69 -22.88
C ASP A 297 -4.98 9.32 -22.28
N LEU A 298 -5.93 8.93 -23.12
CA LEU A 298 -7.30 8.54 -22.79
C LEU A 298 -7.58 7.11 -23.31
N HIS A 299 -6.56 6.29 -23.56
CA HIS A 299 -6.80 4.98 -24.15
C HIS A 299 -7.54 4.04 -23.17
N ALA A 300 -8.21 3.04 -23.74
CA ALA A 300 -8.96 2.02 -23.02
C ALA A 300 -10.00 2.60 -22.02
N ASN A 301 -10.72 3.63 -22.45
CA ASN A 301 -11.88 4.20 -21.77
C ASN A 301 -13.21 3.81 -22.46
N GLN A 302 -14.30 4.42 -22.09
CA GLN A 302 -15.66 4.17 -22.62
C GLN A 302 -16.17 5.35 -23.45
N LEU A 303 -15.27 6.17 -24.01
CA LEU A 303 -15.60 7.36 -24.76
C LEU A 303 -16.21 6.97 -26.12
N GLN A 304 -17.42 7.48 -26.40
CA GLN A 304 -18.07 7.37 -27.69
C GLN A 304 -17.71 8.54 -28.62
N GLY A 305 -17.27 9.66 -28.07
CA GLY A 305 -16.84 10.84 -28.77
C GLY A 305 -16.12 11.82 -27.86
N LEU A 306 -15.58 12.89 -28.44
CA LEU A 306 -15.04 14.03 -27.72
C LEU A 306 -15.49 15.32 -28.39
N PRO A 307 -15.69 16.41 -27.63
CA PRO A 307 -15.86 17.74 -28.17
C PRO A 307 -14.51 18.32 -28.67
N ALA A 308 -14.55 19.41 -29.41
CA ALA A 308 -13.38 20.24 -29.65
C ALA A 308 -12.90 20.80 -28.31
N LEU A 309 -11.64 20.50 -27.93
CA LEU A 309 -11.11 20.88 -26.63
C LEU A 309 -10.70 22.36 -26.61
N ALA A 310 -11.18 23.09 -25.62
CA ALA A 310 -10.78 24.47 -25.37
C ALA A 310 -9.56 24.52 -24.42
N GLY A 311 -8.62 25.41 -24.68
CA GLY A 311 -7.52 25.73 -23.77
C GLY A 311 -6.16 25.10 -24.04
N PRO A 312 -5.98 23.82 -24.38
CA PRO A 312 -4.63 23.25 -24.53
C PRO A 312 -3.99 23.57 -25.87
N GLY A 313 -3.60 24.83 -26.08
CA GLY A 313 -2.97 25.32 -27.32
C GLY A 313 -1.59 24.70 -27.62
N ALA A 314 -1.00 23.97 -26.70
CA ALA A 314 0.27 23.27 -26.86
C ALA A 314 0.10 21.77 -27.13
N LEU A 315 -1.11 21.24 -27.31
CA LEU A 315 -1.40 19.84 -27.44
C LEU A 315 -0.85 19.28 -28.75
N VAL A 316 -0.05 18.21 -28.66
CA VAL A 316 0.61 17.56 -29.81
C VAL A 316 0.02 16.19 -30.07
N ARG A 317 -0.38 15.45 -29.02
CA ARG A 317 -0.82 14.05 -29.13
C ARG A 317 -1.98 13.75 -28.21
N VAL A 318 -3.00 13.09 -28.75
CA VAL A 318 -4.12 12.50 -28.00
C VAL A 318 -4.21 11.01 -28.33
N ASN A 319 -4.22 10.16 -27.31
CA ASN A 319 -4.38 8.72 -27.47
C ASN A 319 -5.82 8.33 -27.06
N LEU A 320 -6.59 7.84 -28.03
CA LEU A 320 -7.98 7.37 -27.88
C LEU A 320 -8.11 5.88 -28.25
N ALA A 321 -7.00 5.15 -28.37
CA ALA A 321 -7.04 3.74 -28.71
C ALA A 321 -7.93 2.96 -27.74
N SER A 322 -8.57 1.90 -28.23
CA SER A 322 -9.44 1.03 -27.41
C SER A 322 -10.65 1.74 -26.74
N ASN A 323 -11.14 2.83 -27.32
CA ASN A 323 -12.43 3.44 -26.96
C ASN A 323 -13.51 3.03 -27.97
N PRO A 324 -14.80 2.93 -27.55
CA PRO A 324 -15.92 2.59 -28.43
C PRO A 324 -16.39 3.79 -29.26
N LEU A 325 -15.48 4.44 -30.02
CA LEU A 325 -15.75 5.69 -30.72
C LEU A 325 -16.83 5.56 -31.79
N LEU A 326 -17.83 6.43 -31.73
CA LEU A 326 -18.88 6.59 -32.71
C LEU A 326 -18.47 7.66 -33.73
N CYS A 327 -17.96 7.23 -34.88
CA CYS A 327 -17.50 8.12 -35.93
C CYS A 327 -18.68 8.65 -36.77
N SER A 328 -19.58 9.38 -36.15
CA SER A 328 -20.72 10.05 -36.76
C SER A 328 -20.49 11.55 -36.87
N CYS A 329 -21.52 12.28 -37.32
CA CYS A 329 -21.45 13.75 -37.40
C CYS A 329 -21.19 14.42 -36.04
N LEU A 330 -21.48 13.75 -34.92
CA LEU A 330 -21.22 14.28 -33.56
C LEU A 330 -19.72 14.35 -33.25
N LEU A 331 -18.91 13.45 -33.84
CA LEU A 331 -17.43 13.50 -33.68
C LEU A 331 -16.75 14.49 -34.63
N ARG A 332 -17.49 15.02 -35.63
CA ARG A 332 -16.93 15.92 -36.64
C ARG A 332 -16.30 17.20 -36.07
N PRO A 333 -16.89 17.90 -35.09
CA PRO A 333 -16.26 19.07 -34.50
C PRO A 333 -14.89 18.79 -33.90
N PHE A 334 -14.73 17.62 -33.23
CA PHE A 334 -13.45 17.17 -32.71
C PHE A 334 -12.45 16.86 -33.81
N HIS A 335 -12.87 16.14 -34.85
CA HIS A 335 -12.02 15.83 -36.01
C HIS A 335 -11.54 17.12 -36.73
N ASP A 336 -12.44 18.09 -37.00
CA ASP A 336 -12.11 19.36 -37.60
C ASP A 336 -11.12 20.16 -36.74
N TRP A 337 -11.29 20.08 -35.41
CA TRP A 337 -10.36 20.67 -34.42
C TRP A 337 -8.97 20.00 -34.49
N LEU A 338 -8.87 18.66 -34.52
CA LEU A 338 -7.59 17.93 -34.67
C LEU A 338 -6.81 18.37 -35.89
N VAL A 339 -7.51 18.49 -37.02
CA VAL A 339 -6.90 18.92 -38.29
C VAL A 339 -6.41 20.36 -38.23
N ARG A 340 -7.23 21.27 -37.67
CA ARG A 340 -6.89 22.70 -37.56
C ARG A 340 -5.70 22.92 -36.63
N GLU A 341 -5.66 22.27 -35.48
CA GLU A 341 -4.60 22.42 -34.46
C GLU A 341 -3.39 21.50 -34.76
N ARG A 342 -3.47 20.63 -35.78
CA ARG A 342 -2.44 19.65 -36.14
C ARG A 342 -2.07 18.69 -35.06
N VAL A 343 -3.05 18.24 -34.29
CA VAL A 343 -2.87 17.29 -33.19
C VAL A 343 -2.83 15.86 -33.74
N GLN A 344 -1.82 15.09 -33.34
CA GLN A 344 -1.74 13.66 -33.66
C GLN A 344 -2.75 12.90 -32.78
N VAL A 345 -3.53 12.03 -33.43
CA VAL A 345 -4.52 11.20 -32.71
C VAL A 345 -4.29 9.72 -33.00
N GLU A 346 -4.36 8.91 -31.94
CA GLU A 346 -4.41 7.45 -32.05
C GLU A 346 -5.82 7.00 -31.62
N GLY A 347 -6.52 6.27 -32.48
CA GLY A 347 -7.87 5.77 -32.21
C GLY A 347 -8.54 5.25 -33.47
N THR A 348 -9.48 4.32 -33.26
CA THR A 348 -10.20 3.66 -34.35
C THR A 348 -11.71 3.73 -34.11
N CYS A 349 -12.49 3.82 -35.17
CA CYS A 349 -13.94 3.79 -35.10
C CYS A 349 -14.45 2.43 -34.65
N ALA A 350 -15.33 2.39 -33.66
CA ALA A 350 -16.10 1.21 -33.28
C ALA A 350 -17.42 1.13 -34.02
N ALA A 351 -18.01 2.27 -34.36
CA ALA A 351 -19.26 2.40 -35.12
C ALA A 351 -19.21 3.70 -35.96
N PRO A 352 -20.04 3.84 -37.04
CA PRO A 352 -20.94 2.83 -37.62
C PRO A 352 -20.17 1.69 -38.32
N ALA A 353 -20.88 0.61 -38.68
CA ALA A 353 -20.28 -0.57 -39.27
C ALA A 353 -19.44 -0.29 -40.53
N ALA A 354 -19.82 0.72 -41.33
CA ALA A 354 -19.12 1.15 -42.54
C ALA A 354 -17.71 1.76 -42.27
N LEU A 355 -17.48 2.29 -41.08
CA LEU A 355 -16.24 2.94 -40.67
C LEU A 355 -15.48 2.13 -39.59
N ARG A 356 -16.00 0.99 -39.14
CA ARG A 356 -15.40 0.17 -38.12
C ARG A 356 -13.94 -0.20 -38.45
N GLY A 357 -13.04 0.02 -37.47
CA GLY A 357 -11.62 -0.28 -37.58
C GLY A 357 -10.80 0.77 -38.37
N ARG A 358 -11.44 1.78 -38.95
CA ARG A 358 -10.70 2.90 -39.57
C ARG A 358 -10.13 3.84 -38.52
N THR A 359 -8.93 4.33 -38.76
CA THR A 359 -8.26 5.29 -37.87
C THR A 359 -8.86 6.68 -38.03
N LEU A 360 -8.92 7.45 -36.95
CA LEU A 360 -9.53 8.79 -36.95
C LEU A 360 -8.87 9.77 -37.95
N ASP A 361 -7.54 9.68 -38.12
CA ASP A 361 -6.76 10.49 -39.04
C ASP A 361 -7.03 10.17 -40.52
N SER A 362 -7.57 8.97 -40.81
CA SER A 362 -7.91 8.53 -42.17
C SER A 362 -9.31 8.94 -42.60
N LEU A 363 -10.12 9.51 -41.74
CA LEU A 363 -11.50 9.89 -42.01
C LEU A 363 -11.58 11.19 -42.76
N ARG A 364 -12.58 11.27 -43.67
CA ARG A 364 -12.94 12.52 -44.34
C ARG A 364 -14.26 13.05 -43.84
N PRO A 365 -14.44 14.39 -43.65
CA PRO A 365 -15.67 14.97 -43.11
C PRO A 365 -16.96 14.50 -43.79
N PRO A 366 -17.04 14.25 -45.11
CA PRO A 366 -18.27 13.75 -45.74
C PRO A 366 -18.63 12.30 -45.41
N GLU A 367 -17.68 11.51 -44.87
CA GLU A 367 -17.92 10.11 -44.46
C GLU A 367 -18.61 10.04 -43.10
N MET A 368 -18.44 11.06 -42.25
CA MET A 368 -19.07 11.17 -40.93
C MET A 368 -20.47 11.72 -41.05
N ARG A 369 -21.46 10.84 -41.32
CA ARG A 369 -22.86 11.19 -41.49
C ARG A 369 -23.66 10.94 -40.22
N CYS A 370 -24.68 11.81 -39.94
CA CYS A 370 -25.68 11.54 -38.94
C CYS A 370 -26.70 10.51 -39.44
N GLY A 371 -26.98 9.48 -38.66
CA GLY A 371 -28.12 8.62 -38.86
C GLY A 371 -29.44 9.32 -38.50
N HIS A 372 -30.56 8.85 -39.01
CA HIS A 372 -31.89 9.50 -38.84
C HIS A 372 -32.37 9.61 -37.37
N HIS A 373 -31.65 9.10 -36.38
CA HIS A 373 -31.99 9.13 -34.95
C HIS A 373 -30.97 9.89 -34.07
N GLU A 374 -29.95 10.53 -34.65
CA GLU A 374 -28.89 11.22 -33.90
C GLU A 374 -29.01 12.75 -33.99
N LEU A 375 -30.15 13.30 -33.56
CA LEU A 375 -30.27 14.74 -33.31
C LEU A 375 -29.79 14.99 -31.87
N PRO A 376 -28.85 15.95 -31.63
CA PRO A 376 -28.47 16.30 -30.28
C PRO A 376 -29.70 16.83 -29.51
N PRO A 377 -29.84 16.51 -28.22
CA PRO A 377 -30.83 17.17 -27.41
C PRO A 377 -30.56 18.67 -27.43
N THR A 378 -31.59 19.45 -27.74
CA THR A 378 -31.56 20.93 -27.61
C THR A 378 -31.05 21.31 -26.23
N PRO A 379 -30.06 22.22 -26.11
CA PRO A 379 -29.59 22.65 -24.80
C PRO A 379 -30.78 23.24 -24.04
N ALA A 380 -31.09 22.63 -22.92
CA ALA A 380 -31.99 23.21 -21.95
C ALA A 380 -31.39 24.53 -21.47
N THR A 381 -32.09 25.63 -21.68
CA THR A 381 -31.73 26.93 -21.12
C THR A 381 -31.48 26.79 -19.63
N PRO A 382 -30.31 27.28 -19.12
CA PRO A 382 -30.09 27.30 -17.69
C PRO A 382 -31.13 28.20 -17.04
N SER A 383 -32.00 27.64 -16.23
CA SER A 383 -32.81 28.42 -15.31
C SER A 383 -31.88 28.99 -14.26
N GLU A 384 -31.66 30.30 -14.30
CA GLU A 384 -31.04 31.03 -13.23
C GLU A 384 -31.81 30.80 -11.93
N GLN A 385 -31.26 29.93 -11.09
CA GLN A 385 -31.67 29.88 -9.68
C GLN A 385 -31.01 31.05 -8.95
N PRO A 386 -31.74 31.78 -8.12
CA PRO A 386 -31.19 32.94 -7.38
C PRO A 386 -30.08 32.46 -6.46
N ARG A 387 -28.90 33.04 -6.58
CA ARG A 387 -27.81 32.93 -5.58
C ARG A 387 -28.32 33.46 -4.25
N ALA A 388 -28.88 32.62 -3.42
CA ALA A 388 -29.13 32.93 -2.03
C ALA A 388 -27.78 33.04 -1.32
N GLY A 389 -27.39 34.26 -0.97
CA GLY A 389 -26.25 34.55 -0.12
C GLY A 389 -26.46 33.93 1.25
N GLY A 390 -26.01 32.70 1.44
CA GLY A 390 -25.91 32.03 2.72
C GLY A 390 -24.70 32.59 3.47
N SER A 391 -24.92 33.09 4.66
CA SER A 391 -23.89 33.55 5.60
C SER A 391 -22.78 32.50 5.76
N ARG A 392 -21.53 32.82 5.42
CA ARG A 392 -20.34 32.05 5.65
C ARG A 392 -19.87 32.12 7.11
N GLN A 393 -20.76 31.91 8.08
CA GLN A 393 -20.39 31.94 9.50
C GLN A 393 -20.13 30.52 10.01
N CYS A 394 -18.91 30.30 10.49
CA CYS A 394 -18.51 29.08 11.17
C CYS A 394 -19.16 29.01 12.56
N PRO A 395 -19.58 27.84 13.06
CA PRO A 395 -20.08 27.69 14.42
C PRO A 395 -19.06 28.17 15.48
N ARG A 396 -19.55 28.74 16.58
CA ARG A 396 -18.68 29.22 17.66
C ARG A 396 -17.84 28.08 18.23
N GLY A 397 -16.54 28.31 18.39
CA GLY A 397 -15.58 27.32 18.88
C GLY A 397 -15.01 26.37 17.82
N CYS A 398 -15.49 26.43 16.58
CA CYS A 398 -14.97 25.68 15.46
C CYS A 398 -14.16 26.58 14.53
N SER A 399 -13.35 25.99 13.66
CA SER A 399 -12.65 26.63 12.54
C SER A 399 -13.25 26.14 11.24
N CYS A 400 -13.53 27.05 10.30
CA CYS A 400 -13.96 26.70 8.96
C CYS A 400 -13.03 27.37 7.96
N SER A 401 -12.42 26.58 7.11
CA SER A 401 -11.54 27.05 6.04
C SER A 401 -12.34 27.10 4.75
N PRO A 402 -12.79 28.29 4.32
CA PRO A 402 -13.67 28.41 3.14
C PRO A 402 -12.97 27.98 1.85
N ASP A 403 -11.64 28.11 1.79
CA ASP A 403 -10.86 27.75 0.60
C ASP A 403 -10.68 26.24 0.43
N VAL A 404 -10.91 25.46 1.51
CA VAL A 404 -10.71 23.99 1.54
C VAL A 404 -11.98 23.24 1.91
N HIS A 405 -13.12 23.93 2.05
CA HIS A 405 -14.42 23.32 2.41
C HIS A 405 -14.35 22.42 3.65
N HIS A 406 -13.50 22.80 4.63
CA HIS A 406 -13.22 22.02 5.83
C HIS A 406 -13.74 22.73 7.08
N GLY A 407 -14.57 22.06 7.86
CA GLY A 407 -14.99 22.45 9.19
C GLY A 407 -14.32 21.59 10.24
N SER A 408 -13.62 22.19 11.21
CA SER A 408 -13.01 21.45 12.33
C SER A 408 -13.45 22.00 13.68
N CYS A 409 -13.94 21.09 14.52
CA CYS A 409 -14.24 21.33 15.92
C CYS A 409 -13.56 20.28 16.81
N GLU A 410 -12.43 19.75 16.36
CA GLU A 410 -11.67 18.69 17.06
C GLU A 410 -11.30 19.16 18.48
N ASN A 411 -11.53 18.28 19.48
CA ASN A 411 -11.11 18.47 20.86
C ASN A 411 -11.56 19.79 21.49
N ARG A 412 -12.82 20.19 21.27
CA ARG A 412 -13.40 21.44 21.83
C ARG A 412 -14.24 21.22 23.08
N GLY A 413 -14.36 19.97 23.55
CA GLY A 413 -15.17 19.61 24.73
C GLY A 413 -16.67 19.78 24.49
N LEU A 414 -17.11 19.74 23.23
CA LEU A 414 -18.50 19.90 22.85
C LEU A 414 -19.35 18.72 23.32
N GLN A 415 -20.54 19.02 23.81
CA GLN A 415 -21.54 18.02 24.24
C GLN A 415 -22.66 17.86 23.20
N GLU A 416 -22.84 18.83 22.33
CA GLU A 416 -23.83 18.82 21.25
C GLU A 416 -23.15 19.14 19.91
N ILE A 417 -23.69 18.57 18.83
CA ILE A 417 -23.17 18.80 17.47
C ILE A 417 -23.47 20.23 17.06
N PRO A 418 -22.45 21.06 16.75
CA PRO A 418 -22.65 22.45 16.35
C PRO A 418 -23.45 22.53 15.05
N GLN A 419 -24.32 23.55 14.97
CA GLN A 419 -25.12 23.83 13.79
C GLN A 419 -24.61 25.06 13.05
N GLY A 420 -24.88 25.15 11.73
CA GLY A 420 -24.57 26.34 10.94
C GLY A 420 -23.21 26.29 10.23
N PHE A 421 -22.69 25.10 9.93
CA PHE A 421 -21.55 24.96 9.02
C PHE A 421 -21.87 25.48 7.61
N PRO A 422 -20.87 25.98 6.88
CA PRO A 422 -21.02 26.33 5.48
C PRO A 422 -21.60 25.15 4.67
N ARG A 423 -22.54 25.43 3.75
CA ARG A 423 -23.24 24.38 2.99
C ARG A 423 -22.31 23.62 2.03
N ASP A 424 -21.21 24.24 1.64
CA ASP A 424 -20.14 23.74 0.80
C ASP A 424 -19.06 22.95 1.59
N THR A 425 -19.31 22.67 2.88
CA THR A 425 -18.38 21.84 3.69
C THR A 425 -18.33 20.42 3.15
N ARG A 426 -17.13 19.94 2.80
CA ARG A 426 -16.87 18.59 2.30
C ARG A 426 -16.24 17.67 3.32
N LEU A 427 -15.46 18.20 4.26
CA LEU A 427 -14.91 17.47 5.38
C LEU A 427 -15.34 18.15 6.68
N LEU A 428 -15.90 17.37 7.62
CA LEU A 428 -16.28 17.83 8.93
C LEU A 428 -15.60 16.99 10.01
N ASP A 429 -14.69 17.62 10.74
CA ASP A 429 -13.93 17.01 11.82
C ASP A 429 -14.52 17.41 13.18
N LEU A 430 -15.13 16.44 13.85
CA LEU A 430 -15.76 16.59 15.16
C LEU A 430 -15.10 15.68 16.20
N ARG A 431 -13.93 15.12 15.93
CA ARG A 431 -13.23 14.15 16.79
C ARG A 431 -13.00 14.69 18.20
N GLN A 432 -12.88 13.74 19.16
CA GLN A 432 -12.48 13.99 20.55
C GLN A 432 -13.41 14.99 21.28
N ASN A 433 -14.71 14.90 21.04
CA ASN A 433 -15.74 15.61 21.77
C ASN A 433 -16.58 14.64 22.64
N ALA A 434 -17.65 15.08 23.26
CA ALA A 434 -18.44 14.29 24.20
C ALA A 434 -19.94 14.31 23.86
N PHE A 435 -20.30 14.07 22.60
CA PHE A 435 -21.69 14.22 22.14
C PHE A 435 -22.67 13.23 22.77
N GLY A 436 -22.22 12.01 23.07
CA GLY A 436 -23.08 10.95 23.64
C GLY A 436 -24.15 10.42 22.68
N ILE A 437 -24.85 11.28 21.97
CA ILE A 437 -25.94 10.95 21.03
C ILE A 437 -25.79 11.79 19.76
N VAL A 438 -26.01 11.17 18.61
CA VAL A 438 -26.18 11.88 17.32
C VAL A 438 -27.67 11.89 16.98
N PRO A 439 -28.36 13.04 17.09
CA PRO A 439 -29.80 13.14 16.88
C PRO A 439 -30.19 13.06 15.39
N SER A 440 -31.46 12.84 15.11
CA SER A 440 -31.99 12.90 13.74
C SER A 440 -31.80 14.32 13.16
N GLY A 441 -31.30 14.39 11.90
CA GLY A 441 -31.03 15.65 11.21
C GLY A 441 -29.88 16.45 11.84
N ALA A 442 -28.91 15.78 12.44
CA ALA A 442 -27.76 16.41 13.10
C ALA A 442 -26.92 17.33 12.18
N PHE A 443 -26.97 17.15 10.87
CA PHE A 443 -26.13 17.84 9.88
C PHE A 443 -26.92 18.55 8.80
N PRO A 444 -27.76 19.56 9.14
CA PRO A 444 -28.65 20.17 8.19
C PRO A 444 -27.89 20.98 7.12
N GLY A 445 -28.25 20.73 5.86
CA GLY A 445 -27.74 21.50 4.72
C GLY A 445 -26.36 21.11 4.21
N LEU A 446 -25.72 20.07 4.76
CA LEU A 446 -24.38 19.62 4.37
C LEU A 446 -24.45 18.56 3.26
N LYS A 447 -25.11 18.85 2.14
CA LYS A 447 -25.28 17.91 1.02
C LYS A 447 -23.99 17.50 0.33
N GLU A 448 -22.99 18.38 0.35
CA GLU A 448 -21.68 18.19 -0.26
C GLU A 448 -20.67 17.51 0.68
N LEU A 449 -21.07 17.16 1.91
CA LEU A 449 -20.18 16.51 2.87
C LEU A 449 -19.75 15.13 2.36
N VAL A 450 -18.43 14.95 2.20
CA VAL A 450 -17.82 13.71 1.72
C VAL A 450 -17.26 12.88 2.87
N SER A 451 -16.68 13.53 3.89
CA SER A 451 -16.05 12.87 5.02
C SER A 451 -16.52 13.45 6.35
N LEU A 452 -16.99 12.56 7.26
CA LEU A 452 -17.46 12.92 8.59
C LEU A 452 -16.67 12.16 9.66
N HIS A 453 -15.97 12.90 10.50
CA HIS A 453 -15.11 12.38 11.56
C HIS A 453 -15.77 12.55 12.93
N LEU A 454 -16.16 11.45 13.54
CA LEU A 454 -16.81 11.36 14.87
C LEU A 454 -16.07 10.41 15.83
N GLN A 455 -14.76 10.19 15.60
CA GLN A 455 -13.97 9.30 16.44
C GLN A 455 -13.82 9.86 17.86
N SER A 456 -13.84 8.96 18.85
CA SER A 456 -13.61 9.32 20.26
C SER A 456 -14.59 10.35 20.81
N CYS A 457 -15.84 10.32 20.37
CA CYS A 457 -16.89 11.27 20.76
C CYS A 457 -17.83 10.73 21.87
N SER A 458 -17.53 9.60 22.46
CA SER A 458 -18.36 8.93 23.48
C SER A 458 -19.79 8.61 23.01
N ILE A 459 -20.03 8.48 21.71
CA ILE A 459 -21.35 8.25 21.11
C ILE A 459 -21.86 6.86 21.52
N ARG A 460 -23.06 6.84 22.08
CA ARG A 460 -23.78 5.61 22.47
C ARG A 460 -24.92 5.29 21.51
N VAL A 461 -25.51 6.32 20.91
CA VAL A 461 -26.68 6.20 20.05
C VAL A 461 -26.52 7.06 18.79
N LEU A 462 -26.70 6.43 17.64
CA LEU A 462 -26.89 7.09 16.36
C LEU A 462 -28.40 6.95 16.02
N HIS A 463 -29.14 8.05 16.09
CA HIS A 463 -30.58 8.03 15.85
C HIS A 463 -30.91 7.77 14.38
N PRO A 464 -32.05 7.13 14.09
CA PRO A 464 -32.60 7.05 12.74
C PRO A 464 -32.67 8.43 12.08
N GLY A 465 -32.19 8.53 10.82
CA GLY A 465 -32.13 9.80 10.10
C GLY A 465 -31.10 10.80 10.62
N ALA A 466 -30.13 10.39 11.45
CA ALA A 466 -29.01 11.24 11.87
C ALA A 466 -28.21 11.77 10.67
N LEU A 467 -28.08 10.97 9.61
CA LEU A 467 -27.33 11.29 8.39
C LEU A 467 -28.22 11.82 7.26
N ARG A 468 -29.47 12.17 7.53
CA ARG A 468 -30.36 12.71 6.50
C ARG A 468 -29.81 13.98 5.86
N GLY A 469 -29.75 13.97 4.53
CA GLY A 469 -29.24 15.11 3.74
C GLY A 469 -27.74 15.06 3.46
N LEU A 470 -27.02 14.00 3.89
CA LEU A 470 -25.61 13.78 3.58
C LEU A 470 -25.47 12.95 2.29
N GLU A 471 -26.06 13.44 1.20
CA GLU A 471 -26.21 12.74 -0.07
C GLU A 471 -24.85 12.36 -0.72
N SER A 472 -23.78 13.11 -0.41
CA SER A 472 -22.41 12.90 -0.94
C SER A 472 -21.47 12.20 0.04
N LEU A 473 -21.96 11.74 1.22
CA LEU A 473 -21.09 11.16 2.25
C LEU A 473 -20.53 9.83 1.78
N VAL A 474 -19.18 9.75 1.71
CA VAL A 474 -18.42 8.56 1.31
C VAL A 474 -17.74 7.93 2.51
N TYR A 475 -17.25 8.72 3.46
CA TYR A 475 -16.48 8.28 4.62
C TYR A 475 -17.17 8.65 5.93
N LEU A 476 -17.41 7.65 6.77
CA LEU A 476 -17.93 7.85 8.12
C LEU A 476 -17.04 7.12 9.13
N TYR A 477 -16.41 7.92 10.01
CA TYR A 477 -15.55 7.42 11.05
C TYR A 477 -16.23 7.53 12.42
N LEU A 478 -16.52 6.39 13.03
CA LEU A 478 -17.15 6.25 14.33
C LEU A 478 -16.29 5.44 15.33
N THR A 479 -14.99 5.33 15.04
CA THR A 479 -14.00 4.59 15.85
C THR A 479 -13.94 5.09 17.26
N ASN A 480 -13.69 4.17 18.21
CA ASN A 480 -13.49 4.47 19.63
C ASN A 480 -14.67 5.24 20.24
N ASN A 481 -15.88 4.74 20.00
CA ASN A 481 -17.12 5.22 20.60
C ASN A 481 -17.74 4.15 21.53
N ARG A 482 -19.01 4.29 21.89
CA ARG A 482 -19.73 3.37 22.79
C ARG A 482 -20.99 2.80 22.15
N LEU A 483 -20.99 2.70 20.82
CA LEU A 483 -22.11 2.13 20.06
C LEU A 483 -22.22 0.64 20.35
N SER A 484 -23.39 0.17 20.73
CA SER A 484 -23.66 -1.25 20.95
C SER A 484 -24.72 -1.80 19.99
N THR A 485 -25.53 -0.91 19.41
CA THR A 485 -26.57 -1.26 18.43
C THR A 485 -26.74 -0.13 17.43
N LEU A 486 -27.24 -0.44 16.23
CA LEU A 486 -27.67 0.50 15.22
C LEU A 486 -29.07 0.12 14.71
N ALA A 487 -29.92 1.11 14.51
CA ALA A 487 -31.21 0.88 13.87
C ALA A 487 -31.02 0.54 12.39
N ALA A 488 -31.93 -0.22 11.77
CA ALA A 488 -31.90 -0.53 10.34
C ALA A 488 -31.87 0.73 9.44
N THR A 489 -32.37 1.85 9.93
CA THR A 489 -32.38 3.15 9.23
C THR A 489 -31.32 4.13 9.75
N ALA A 490 -30.29 3.64 10.48
CA ALA A 490 -29.24 4.49 11.03
C ALA A 490 -28.46 5.27 9.96
N PHE A 491 -28.25 4.65 8.78
CA PHE A 491 -27.53 5.23 7.67
C PHE A 491 -28.44 5.82 6.57
N GLU A 492 -29.73 5.98 6.87
CA GLU A 492 -30.66 6.63 5.95
C GLU A 492 -30.18 8.07 5.62
N GLY A 493 -30.05 8.39 4.33
CA GLY A 493 -29.60 9.69 3.84
C GLY A 493 -28.15 9.78 3.43
N ALA A 494 -27.40 8.66 3.52
CA ALA A 494 -26.01 8.54 3.07
C ALA A 494 -25.84 7.43 2.02
N PRO A 495 -26.46 7.50 0.83
CA PRO A 495 -26.46 6.41 -0.15
C PRO A 495 -25.09 6.17 -0.80
N GLN A 496 -24.18 7.14 -0.75
CA GLN A 496 -22.84 7.04 -1.32
C GLN A 496 -21.79 6.52 -0.33
N LEU A 497 -22.22 6.12 0.89
CA LEU A 497 -21.28 5.65 1.91
C LEU A 497 -20.53 4.40 1.43
N ALA A 498 -19.21 4.55 1.27
CA ALA A 498 -18.32 3.49 0.79
C ALA A 498 -17.38 2.97 1.89
N TYR A 499 -17.02 3.81 2.84
CA TYR A 499 -16.13 3.48 3.95
C TYR A 499 -16.83 3.74 5.29
N LEU A 500 -16.98 2.70 6.10
CA LEU A 500 -17.62 2.78 7.42
C LEU A 500 -16.71 2.19 8.49
N ASP A 501 -16.26 3.05 9.40
CA ASP A 501 -15.38 2.65 10.50
C ASP A 501 -16.13 2.66 11.85
N LEU A 502 -16.32 1.46 12.38
CA LEU A 502 -16.94 1.15 13.65
C LEU A 502 -15.97 0.42 14.61
N ASP A 503 -14.66 0.52 14.36
CA ASP A 503 -13.62 -0.07 15.22
C ASP A 503 -13.74 0.41 16.68
N ARG A 504 -13.37 -0.43 17.64
CA ARG A 504 -13.39 -0.09 19.09
C ARG A 504 -14.70 0.52 19.56
N ASN A 505 -15.78 -0.17 19.29
CA ASN A 505 -17.11 0.10 19.85
C ASN A 505 -17.55 -1.04 20.79
N ALA A 506 -18.83 -1.13 21.11
CA ALA A 506 -19.37 -2.12 22.05
C ALA A 506 -20.37 -3.09 21.42
N PHE A 507 -20.23 -3.36 20.11
CA PHE A 507 -21.11 -4.29 19.39
C PHE A 507 -20.85 -5.71 19.86
N THR A 508 -21.93 -6.41 20.28
CA THR A 508 -21.91 -7.85 20.60
C THR A 508 -22.43 -8.70 19.44
N ARG A 509 -23.14 -8.09 18.50
CA ARG A 509 -23.64 -8.65 17.22
C ARG A 509 -23.57 -7.58 16.14
N LEU A 510 -23.56 -8.01 14.89
CA LEU A 510 -23.71 -7.07 13.79
C LEU A 510 -25.11 -6.45 13.80
N PRO A 511 -25.25 -5.16 13.45
CA PRO A 511 -26.55 -4.49 13.42
C PRO A 511 -27.34 -4.95 12.19
N THR A 512 -28.14 -5.99 12.35
CA THR A 512 -28.94 -6.61 11.27
C THR A 512 -29.80 -5.57 10.55
N GLY A 513 -29.70 -5.53 9.24
CA GLY A 513 -30.47 -4.62 8.36
C GLY A 513 -29.89 -3.20 8.24
N ALA A 514 -28.93 -2.79 9.06
CA ALA A 514 -28.35 -1.44 8.97
C ALA A 514 -27.59 -1.20 7.66
N PHE A 515 -27.01 -2.24 7.07
CA PHE A 515 -26.25 -2.14 5.82
C PHE A 515 -27.10 -2.20 4.54
N GLN A 516 -28.42 -2.50 4.64
CA GLN A 516 -29.33 -2.58 3.49
C GLN A 516 -29.45 -1.27 2.71
N LEU A 517 -29.20 -0.15 3.37
CA LEU A 517 -29.26 1.18 2.76
C LEU A 517 -27.90 1.66 2.19
N LEU A 518 -26.89 0.78 2.17
CA LEU A 518 -25.51 1.09 1.77
C LEU A 518 -25.06 0.27 0.55
N PRO A 519 -25.65 0.48 -0.64
CA PRO A 519 -25.33 -0.31 -1.84
C PRO A 519 -23.88 -0.12 -2.31
N ASN A 520 -23.25 1.00 -1.95
CA ASN A 520 -21.90 1.37 -2.36
C ASN A 520 -20.83 1.04 -1.29
N LEU A 521 -21.19 0.32 -0.21
CA LEU A 521 -20.24 0.00 0.86
C LEU A 521 -19.14 -0.94 0.36
N ILE A 522 -17.89 -0.46 0.42
CA ILE A 522 -16.68 -1.17 -0.04
C ILE A 522 -15.89 -1.70 1.14
N SER A 523 -15.75 -0.91 2.21
CA SER A 523 -14.94 -1.24 3.38
C SER A 523 -15.75 -1.10 4.67
N LEU A 524 -15.74 -2.16 5.48
CA LEU A 524 -16.40 -2.18 6.78
C LEU A 524 -15.42 -2.61 7.88
N HIS A 525 -15.20 -1.71 8.82
CA HIS A 525 -14.28 -1.91 9.94
C HIS A 525 -15.06 -2.13 11.24
N LEU A 526 -14.91 -3.30 11.83
CA LEU A 526 -15.57 -3.74 13.07
C LEU A 526 -14.57 -4.38 14.06
N GLN A 527 -13.28 -4.08 13.91
CA GLN A 527 -12.24 -4.64 14.78
C GLN A 527 -12.49 -4.22 16.24
N HIS A 528 -11.92 -4.99 17.16
CA HIS A 528 -11.93 -4.66 18.60
C HIS A 528 -13.31 -4.31 19.17
N ASN A 529 -14.33 -5.01 18.72
CA ASN A 529 -15.65 -5.04 19.34
C ASN A 529 -15.81 -6.30 20.20
N ALA A 530 -17.02 -6.62 20.63
CA ALA A 530 -17.33 -7.83 21.40
C ALA A 530 -18.24 -8.79 20.61
N ILE A 531 -18.13 -8.82 19.28
CA ILE A 531 -18.99 -9.63 18.41
C ILE A 531 -18.72 -11.10 18.68
N GLU A 532 -19.77 -11.86 19.00
CA GLU A 532 -19.69 -13.28 19.37
C GLU A 532 -19.96 -14.23 18.20
N GLU A 533 -20.79 -13.82 17.24
CA GLU A 533 -21.16 -14.61 16.08
C GLU A 533 -21.46 -13.73 14.86
N LEU A 534 -21.35 -14.33 13.67
CA LEU A 534 -21.87 -13.79 12.42
C LEU A 534 -23.06 -14.67 12.00
N ALA A 535 -24.23 -14.07 11.96
CA ALA A 535 -25.49 -14.76 11.64
C ALA A 535 -25.93 -14.52 10.20
N GLU A 536 -26.87 -15.33 9.74
CA GLU A 536 -27.52 -15.13 8.45
C GLU A 536 -28.25 -13.78 8.40
N GLY A 537 -28.04 -13.02 7.31
CA GLY A 537 -28.67 -11.71 7.10
C GLY A 537 -27.93 -10.53 7.72
N ASP A 538 -26.90 -10.74 8.54
CA ASP A 538 -26.14 -9.65 9.17
C ASP A 538 -25.50 -8.69 8.17
N LEU A 539 -25.07 -9.20 7.01
CA LEU A 539 -24.47 -8.42 5.92
C LEU A 539 -25.44 -8.22 4.74
N ALA A 540 -26.74 -8.40 4.96
CA ALA A 540 -27.74 -8.18 3.91
C ALA A 540 -27.67 -6.74 3.38
N GLY A 541 -27.59 -6.57 2.06
CA GLY A 541 -27.45 -5.28 1.38
C GLY A 541 -26.00 -4.86 1.10
N ALA A 542 -25.00 -5.49 1.74
CA ALA A 542 -23.58 -5.18 1.53
C ALA A 542 -22.96 -5.94 0.33
N GLY A 543 -23.67 -6.04 -0.80
CA GLY A 543 -23.22 -6.80 -1.97
C GLY A 543 -21.95 -6.26 -2.65
N GLY A 544 -21.67 -4.98 -2.49
CA GLY A 544 -20.47 -4.31 -2.99
C GLY A 544 -19.24 -4.41 -2.06
N LEU A 545 -19.38 -5.05 -0.88
CA LEU A 545 -18.33 -5.10 0.13
C LEU A 545 -17.13 -5.90 -0.37
N ARG A 546 -15.94 -5.25 -0.37
CA ARG A 546 -14.68 -5.85 -0.78
C ARG A 546 -13.78 -6.15 0.42
N TRP A 547 -13.84 -5.35 1.48
CA TRP A 547 -12.99 -5.50 2.65
C TRP A 547 -13.81 -5.55 3.94
N LEU A 548 -13.68 -6.64 4.67
CA LEU A 548 -14.35 -6.85 5.96
C LEU A 548 -13.32 -7.15 7.05
N TYR A 549 -13.23 -6.25 8.02
CA TYR A 549 -12.29 -6.32 9.12
C TYR A 549 -13.03 -6.62 10.43
N LEU A 550 -12.79 -7.80 11.00
CA LEU A 550 -13.42 -8.31 12.22
C LEU A 550 -12.38 -8.77 13.26
N ALA A 551 -11.14 -8.33 13.12
CA ALA A 551 -10.06 -8.72 14.01
C ALA A 551 -10.31 -8.32 15.47
N GLY A 552 -9.79 -9.09 16.43
CA GLY A 552 -9.86 -8.75 17.85
C GLY A 552 -11.26 -8.72 18.44
N ASN A 553 -12.20 -9.50 17.90
CA ASN A 553 -13.53 -9.73 18.45
C ASN A 553 -13.56 -11.03 19.28
N THR A 554 -14.75 -11.52 19.62
CA THR A 554 -14.98 -12.76 20.38
C THR A 554 -15.74 -13.79 19.58
N ILE A 555 -15.59 -13.79 18.23
CA ILE A 555 -16.35 -14.63 17.30
C ILE A 555 -15.99 -16.10 17.51
N LYS A 556 -17.00 -16.89 17.86
CA LYS A 556 -16.92 -18.34 18.08
C LYS A 556 -17.47 -19.10 16.89
N HIS A 557 -18.46 -18.53 16.22
CA HIS A 557 -19.22 -19.20 15.15
C HIS A 557 -19.58 -18.23 14.03
N ILE A 558 -19.52 -18.73 12.78
CA ILE A 558 -19.99 -18.04 11.58
C ILE A 558 -20.96 -18.98 10.88
N THR A 559 -22.21 -18.55 10.72
CA THR A 559 -23.22 -19.39 10.04
C THR A 559 -22.85 -19.58 8.56
N PRO A 560 -23.22 -20.71 7.94
CA PRO A 560 -22.83 -21.03 6.56
C PRO A 560 -23.21 -19.97 5.52
N THR A 561 -24.31 -19.24 5.76
CA THR A 561 -24.87 -18.24 4.83
C THR A 561 -24.52 -16.80 5.23
N ALA A 562 -23.81 -16.59 6.34
CA ALA A 562 -23.53 -15.23 6.86
C ALA A 562 -22.82 -14.32 5.87
N LEU A 563 -21.86 -14.87 5.11
CA LEU A 563 -21.08 -14.13 4.13
C LEU A 563 -21.63 -14.20 2.69
N ALA A 564 -22.70 -14.95 2.46
CA ALA A 564 -23.28 -15.16 1.12
C ALA A 564 -23.67 -13.85 0.39
N PRO A 565 -24.11 -12.77 1.06
CA PRO A 565 -24.38 -11.50 0.39
C PRO A 565 -23.15 -10.80 -0.18
N THR A 566 -21.93 -11.11 0.31
CA THR A 566 -20.71 -10.35 0.01
C THR A 566 -19.89 -11.01 -1.11
N VAL A 567 -20.49 -11.22 -2.28
CA VAL A 567 -19.85 -11.92 -3.42
C VAL A 567 -18.59 -11.25 -3.96
N MET A 568 -18.40 -9.95 -3.71
CA MET A 568 -17.24 -9.17 -4.13
C MET A 568 -16.12 -9.14 -3.08
N LEU A 569 -16.26 -9.88 -1.96
CA LEU A 569 -15.32 -9.82 -0.86
C LEU A 569 -13.91 -10.31 -1.26
N GLU A 570 -12.93 -9.45 -1.14
CA GLU A 570 -11.53 -9.70 -1.47
C GLU A 570 -10.68 -9.96 -0.24
N LYS A 571 -10.97 -9.27 0.87
CA LYS A 571 -10.22 -9.38 2.13
C LYS A 571 -11.17 -9.69 3.29
N LEU A 572 -10.85 -10.73 4.03
CA LEU A 572 -11.55 -11.13 5.25
C LEU A 572 -10.55 -11.30 6.39
N HIS A 573 -10.63 -10.41 7.38
CA HIS A 573 -9.76 -10.40 8.54
C HIS A 573 -10.51 -10.85 9.78
N LEU A 574 -10.17 -12.03 10.29
CA LEU A 574 -10.78 -12.69 11.46
C LEU A 574 -9.73 -13.01 12.54
N GLU A 575 -8.54 -12.42 12.46
CA GLU A 575 -7.47 -12.66 13.42
C GLU A 575 -7.86 -12.22 14.85
N GLY A 576 -7.33 -12.93 15.87
CA GLY A 576 -7.58 -12.59 17.28
C GLY A 576 -9.01 -12.84 17.73
N ASN A 577 -9.72 -13.81 17.13
CA ASN A 577 -11.06 -14.23 17.52
C ASN A 577 -11.03 -15.56 18.33
N GLN A 578 -12.19 -16.21 18.51
CA GLN A 578 -12.36 -17.45 19.28
C GLN A 578 -12.84 -18.62 18.41
N LEU A 579 -12.55 -18.61 17.10
CA LEU A 579 -12.90 -19.69 16.18
C LEU A 579 -12.12 -20.97 16.57
N ALA A 580 -12.85 -22.05 16.81
CA ALA A 580 -12.25 -23.36 17.11
C ALA A 580 -11.91 -24.17 15.86
N GLU A 581 -12.48 -23.81 14.69
CA GLU A 581 -12.27 -24.44 13.40
C GLU A 581 -12.33 -23.41 12.25
N VAL A 582 -11.82 -23.78 11.08
CA VAL A 582 -11.93 -22.96 9.87
C VAL A 582 -13.40 -22.89 9.45
N PRO A 583 -14.01 -21.73 9.22
CA PRO A 583 -15.39 -21.59 8.85
C PRO A 583 -15.66 -21.95 7.38
N THR A 584 -15.31 -23.17 6.97
CA THR A 584 -15.32 -23.66 5.57
C THR A 584 -16.66 -23.43 4.87
N ALA A 585 -17.77 -23.70 5.57
CA ALA A 585 -19.10 -23.53 5.00
C ALA A 585 -19.45 -22.07 4.72
N ALA A 586 -19.01 -21.14 5.57
CA ALA A 586 -19.22 -19.71 5.38
C ALA A 586 -18.34 -19.12 4.26
N LEU A 587 -17.22 -19.76 3.93
CA LEU A 587 -16.38 -19.36 2.80
C LEU A 587 -17.00 -19.73 1.43
N GLN A 588 -18.06 -20.51 1.39
CA GLN A 588 -18.77 -20.83 0.15
C GLN A 588 -19.41 -19.57 -0.43
N GLY A 589 -19.24 -19.36 -1.73
CA GLY A 589 -19.83 -18.18 -2.40
C GLY A 589 -18.97 -16.93 -2.38
N LEU A 590 -17.68 -17.02 -1.99
CA LEU A 590 -16.72 -15.92 -2.02
C LEU A 590 -15.67 -16.08 -3.16
N PRO A 591 -16.07 -15.91 -4.43
CA PRO A 591 -15.20 -16.19 -5.58
C PRO A 591 -14.06 -15.19 -5.74
N ALA A 592 -14.16 -14.03 -5.12
CA ALA A 592 -13.17 -12.94 -5.19
C ALA A 592 -12.16 -12.95 -4.03
N LEU A 593 -12.34 -13.79 -3.00
CA LEU A 593 -11.54 -13.74 -1.78
C LEU A 593 -10.07 -14.06 -2.08
N SER A 594 -9.21 -13.05 -1.95
CA SER A 594 -7.77 -13.12 -2.22
C SER A 594 -6.93 -13.15 -0.95
N GLU A 595 -7.41 -12.56 0.16
CA GLU A 595 -6.71 -12.50 1.44
C GLU A 595 -7.62 -12.97 2.58
N LEU A 596 -7.14 -13.97 3.34
CA LEU A 596 -7.83 -14.51 4.51
C LEU A 596 -6.88 -14.54 5.71
N LYS A 597 -7.26 -13.87 6.80
CA LYS A 597 -6.53 -13.90 8.06
C LYS A 597 -7.33 -14.61 9.13
N LEU A 598 -6.77 -15.70 9.65
CA LEU A 598 -7.31 -16.50 10.76
C LEU A 598 -6.33 -16.59 11.93
N SER A 599 -5.23 -15.85 11.89
CA SER A 599 -4.19 -15.84 12.92
C SER A 599 -4.76 -15.64 14.33
N GLN A 600 -4.09 -16.16 15.35
CA GLN A 600 -4.47 -15.97 16.76
C GLN A 600 -5.91 -16.43 17.10
N ASN A 601 -6.45 -17.40 16.37
CA ASN A 601 -7.68 -18.13 16.75
C ASN A 601 -7.28 -19.48 17.38
N PRO A 602 -8.09 -20.06 18.31
CA PRO A 602 -7.74 -21.33 18.98
C PRO A 602 -8.00 -22.56 18.13
N ILE A 603 -7.64 -22.53 16.83
CA ILE A 603 -7.81 -23.64 15.89
C ILE A 603 -6.67 -24.66 16.09
N LYS A 604 -6.96 -25.82 16.69
CA LYS A 604 -5.96 -26.85 16.99
C LYS A 604 -5.78 -27.87 15.88
N TYR A 605 -6.77 -28.04 15.02
CA TYR A 605 -6.79 -29.03 13.95
C TYR A 605 -7.37 -28.42 12.67
N MET A 606 -6.75 -28.71 11.53
CA MET A 606 -7.28 -28.40 10.19
C MET A 606 -7.63 -29.69 9.45
N GLY A 607 -8.91 -29.82 9.08
CA GLY A 607 -9.46 -30.95 8.34
C GLY A 607 -9.16 -30.94 6.85
N ASP A 608 -9.74 -31.88 6.12
CA ASP A 608 -9.56 -32.01 4.68
C ASP A 608 -10.28 -30.90 3.91
N GLY A 609 -9.59 -30.31 2.92
CA GLY A 609 -10.18 -29.38 1.96
C GLY A 609 -10.82 -28.14 2.55
N VAL A 610 -10.41 -27.71 3.77
CA VAL A 610 -11.06 -26.59 4.50
C VAL A 610 -11.05 -25.27 3.72
N PHE A 611 -10.13 -25.08 2.79
CA PHE A 611 -10.05 -23.89 1.93
C PHE A 611 -10.55 -24.14 0.49
N LEU A 612 -11.11 -25.31 0.20
CA LEU A 612 -11.55 -25.65 -1.14
C LEU A 612 -12.56 -24.64 -1.74
N PRO A 613 -13.50 -24.07 -0.97
CA PRO A 613 -14.43 -23.08 -1.49
C PRO A 613 -13.77 -21.83 -2.10
N VAL A 614 -12.62 -21.41 -1.58
CA VAL A 614 -11.91 -20.21 -2.01
C VAL A 614 -10.58 -20.51 -2.72
N ALA A 615 -10.31 -21.76 -3.01
CA ALA A 615 -9.04 -22.22 -3.56
C ALA A 615 -8.70 -21.60 -4.93
N SER A 616 -9.73 -21.19 -5.69
CA SER A 616 -9.56 -20.58 -7.01
C SER A 616 -9.11 -19.13 -6.99
N SER A 617 -9.27 -18.41 -5.87
CA SER A 617 -9.03 -16.97 -5.74
C SER A 617 -7.98 -16.63 -4.68
N LEU A 618 -7.83 -17.46 -3.64
CA LEU A 618 -7.00 -17.17 -2.47
C LEU A 618 -5.50 -17.08 -2.84
N GLN A 619 -4.87 -15.96 -2.44
CA GLN A 619 -3.45 -15.67 -2.68
C GLN A 619 -2.67 -15.53 -1.38
N HIS A 620 -3.27 -14.99 -0.34
CA HIS A 620 -2.63 -14.69 0.94
C HIS A 620 -3.39 -15.35 2.09
N LEU A 621 -2.73 -16.27 2.82
CA LEU A 621 -3.35 -17.02 3.91
C LEU A 621 -2.49 -16.90 5.17
N TYR A 622 -3.11 -16.38 6.24
CA TYR A 622 -2.46 -16.17 7.53
C TYR A 622 -3.08 -17.08 8.59
N LEU A 623 -2.26 -17.96 9.12
CA LEU A 623 -2.63 -19.02 10.07
C LEU A 623 -1.63 -19.09 11.25
N ASP A 624 -0.98 -18.00 11.56
CA ASP A 624 0.04 -17.91 12.59
C ASP A 624 -0.55 -17.83 13.99
N ASN A 625 0.22 -18.28 14.99
CA ASN A 625 -0.10 -18.18 16.42
C ASN A 625 -1.48 -18.75 16.84
N MET A 626 -1.99 -19.77 16.14
CA MET A 626 -3.28 -20.41 16.46
C MET A 626 -3.17 -21.50 17.51
N GLY A 627 -1.95 -21.96 17.81
CA GLY A 627 -1.74 -23.16 18.63
C GLY A 627 -2.07 -24.44 17.89
N LEU A 628 -2.04 -24.41 16.55
CA LEU A 628 -2.32 -25.51 15.63
C LEU A 628 -1.39 -26.69 15.88
N GLN A 629 -1.96 -27.88 16.11
CA GLN A 629 -1.24 -29.10 16.45
C GLN A 629 -1.12 -30.06 15.27
N GLN A 630 -2.16 -30.12 14.43
CA GLN A 630 -2.22 -31.05 13.33
C GLN A 630 -2.92 -30.45 12.11
N ILE A 631 -2.37 -30.72 10.93
CA ILE A 631 -2.93 -30.38 9.62
C ILE A 631 -3.17 -31.67 8.85
N SER A 632 -4.38 -31.88 8.34
CA SER A 632 -4.67 -33.01 7.48
C SER A 632 -3.83 -32.97 6.20
N PRO A 633 -3.40 -34.13 5.67
CA PRO A 633 -2.68 -34.21 4.40
C PRO A 633 -3.37 -33.51 3.22
N SER A 634 -4.69 -33.43 3.22
CA SER A 634 -5.51 -32.78 2.18
C SER A 634 -6.08 -31.42 2.58
N ALA A 635 -5.66 -30.83 3.70
CA ALA A 635 -6.19 -29.55 4.18
C ALA A 635 -6.05 -28.40 3.15
N PHE A 636 -4.95 -28.38 2.41
CA PHE A 636 -4.65 -27.37 1.40
C PHE A 636 -5.00 -27.80 -0.03
N THR A 637 -5.84 -28.80 -0.19
CA THR A 637 -6.28 -29.25 -1.52
C THR A 637 -6.91 -28.10 -2.30
N GLY A 638 -6.50 -27.93 -3.56
CA GLY A 638 -7.00 -26.88 -4.47
C GLY A 638 -6.24 -25.53 -4.41
N LEU A 639 -5.52 -25.22 -3.33
CA LEU A 639 -4.82 -23.93 -3.21
C LEU A 639 -3.65 -23.77 -4.20
N GLY A 640 -3.03 -24.85 -4.64
CA GLY A 640 -2.03 -25.01 -5.69
C GLY A 640 -1.22 -23.79 -6.11
N PRO A 641 -1.27 -23.42 -7.41
CA PRO A 641 -0.35 -22.41 -7.96
C PRO A 641 -0.70 -20.97 -7.65
N LYS A 642 -1.90 -20.70 -7.13
CA LYS A 642 -2.36 -19.32 -6.90
C LYS A 642 -1.91 -18.71 -5.60
N ILE A 643 -1.65 -19.54 -4.57
CA ILE A 643 -1.20 -19.06 -3.28
C ILE A 643 0.21 -18.44 -3.39
N ARG A 644 0.36 -17.20 -2.91
CA ARG A 644 1.60 -16.43 -2.92
C ARG A 644 2.23 -16.34 -1.55
N SER A 645 1.43 -16.19 -0.50
CA SER A 645 1.95 -16.16 0.86
C SER A 645 1.18 -17.08 1.79
N LEU A 646 1.94 -17.81 2.63
CA LEU A 646 1.42 -18.71 3.65
C LEU A 646 2.19 -18.49 4.95
N HIS A 647 1.47 -18.08 6.00
CA HIS A 647 2.00 -17.80 7.32
C HIS A 647 1.49 -18.84 8.31
N LEU A 648 2.41 -19.59 8.95
CA LEU A 648 2.13 -20.68 9.89
C LEU A 648 3.00 -20.58 11.15
N GLU A 649 3.70 -19.46 11.34
CA GLU A 649 4.60 -19.26 12.48
C GLU A 649 3.91 -19.38 13.83
N GLY A 650 4.68 -19.69 14.88
CA GLY A 650 4.20 -19.73 16.26
C GLY A 650 3.17 -20.83 16.55
N ASN A 651 3.04 -21.85 15.68
CA ASN A 651 2.14 -22.98 15.88
C ASN A 651 2.84 -24.16 16.59
N LYS A 652 2.09 -25.20 16.97
CA LYS A 652 2.56 -26.36 17.78
C LYS A 652 2.65 -27.66 17.00
N MET A 653 2.57 -27.62 15.69
CA MET A 653 2.62 -28.80 14.84
C MET A 653 4.04 -29.39 14.76
N SER A 654 4.15 -30.71 14.80
CA SER A 654 5.41 -31.42 14.66
C SER A 654 5.75 -31.80 13.21
N SER A 655 4.77 -31.79 12.33
CA SER A 655 4.89 -32.09 10.89
C SER A 655 3.93 -31.23 10.08
N ILE A 656 4.16 -31.15 8.78
CA ILE A 656 3.32 -30.42 7.82
C ILE A 656 3.08 -31.30 6.59
N PRO A 657 1.90 -31.28 5.97
CA PRO A 657 1.61 -32.05 4.77
C PRO A 657 2.50 -31.63 3.59
N SER A 658 2.55 -32.47 2.55
CA SER A 658 3.32 -32.16 1.34
C SER A 658 2.79 -30.89 0.66
N MET A 659 3.70 -29.95 0.42
CA MET A 659 3.40 -28.66 -0.25
C MET A 659 3.89 -28.62 -1.71
N SER A 660 4.07 -29.79 -2.33
CA SER A 660 4.63 -29.89 -3.68
C SER A 660 3.84 -29.12 -4.76
N ASN A 661 2.55 -28.88 -4.55
CA ASN A 661 1.65 -28.20 -5.48
C ASN A 661 1.72 -26.66 -5.39
N PHE A 662 2.37 -26.11 -4.38
CA PHE A 662 2.53 -24.66 -4.20
C PHE A 662 3.66 -24.11 -5.07
N THR A 663 3.45 -24.08 -6.38
CA THR A 663 4.48 -23.65 -7.35
C THR A 663 4.63 -22.13 -7.45
N GLY A 664 3.60 -21.39 -7.05
CA GLY A 664 3.57 -19.91 -7.08
C GLY A 664 3.94 -19.23 -5.75
N LEU A 665 4.33 -20.03 -4.72
CA LEU A 665 4.57 -19.48 -3.39
C LEU A 665 5.83 -18.61 -3.34
N GLU A 666 5.67 -17.38 -2.89
CA GLU A 666 6.72 -16.36 -2.75
C GLU A 666 7.16 -16.23 -1.29
N ILE A 667 6.22 -16.35 -0.36
CA ILE A 667 6.44 -16.22 1.08
C ILE A 667 5.92 -17.46 1.81
N LEU A 668 6.80 -18.12 2.55
CA LEU A 668 6.44 -19.18 3.50
C LEU A 668 7.08 -18.89 4.85
N ASN A 669 6.25 -18.69 5.87
CA ASN A 669 6.72 -18.48 7.23
C ASN A 669 6.38 -19.69 8.10
N LEU A 670 7.43 -20.37 8.59
CA LEU A 670 7.36 -21.55 9.47
C LEU A 670 8.21 -21.36 10.74
N ARG A 671 8.42 -20.11 11.13
CA ARG A 671 9.23 -19.78 12.31
C ARG A 671 8.51 -20.23 13.57
N ASP A 672 9.29 -20.59 14.58
CA ASP A 672 8.78 -20.97 15.90
C ASP A 672 7.76 -22.13 15.88
N VAL A 673 7.87 -23.02 14.88
CA VAL A 673 7.13 -24.28 14.80
C VAL A 673 8.08 -25.41 15.23
N PRO A 674 7.72 -26.22 16.25
CA PRO A 674 8.61 -27.24 16.83
C PRO A 674 8.62 -28.54 16.01
N PHE A 675 9.11 -28.50 14.76
CA PHE A 675 9.14 -29.64 13.88
C PHE A 675 9.91 -30.83 14.46
N HIS A 676 9.37 -32.05 14.27
CA HIS A 676 10.10 -33.26 14.50
C HIS A 676 10.94 -33.63 13.27
N CYS A 677 12.27 -33.43 13.37
CA CYS A 677 13.17 -33.61 12.23
C CYS A 677 13.58 -35.09 12.08
N ASP A 678 12.68 -35.88 11.54
CA ASP A 678 12.84 -37.27 11.16
C ASP A 678 12.64 -37.49 9.65
N CYS A 679 12.60 -38.74 9.22
CA CYS A 679 12.41 -39.07 7.82
C CYS A 679 11.04 -38.63 7.23
N GLN A 680 10.02 -38.44 8.06
CA GLN A 680 8.70 -37.98 7.61
C GLN A 680 8.73 -36.51 7.18
N LEU A 681 9.64 -35.71 7.73
CA LEU A 681 9.81 -34.31 7.36
C LEU A 681 10.71 -34.10 6.13
N LEU A 682 11.34 -35.17 5.61
CA LEU A 682 12.21 -35.08 4.43
C LEU A 682 11.54 -34.51 3.18
N PRO A 683 10.26 -34.75 2.87
CA PRO A 683 9.55 -34.11 1.76
C PRO A 683 9.49 -32.57 1.88
N LEU A 684 9.23 -32.02 3.07
CA LEU A 684 9.24 -30.58 3.34
C LEU A 684 10.64 -30.01 3.08
N ARG A 685 11.69 -30.65 3.62
CA ARG A 685 13.07 -30.20 3.39
C ARG A 685 13.41 -30.12 1.92
N ARG A 686 13.12 -31.19 1.13
CA ARG A 686 13.35 -31.21 -0.32
C ARG A 686 12.61 -30.13 -1.07
N TRP A 687 11.36 -29.87 -0.65
CA TRP A 687 10.55 -28.84 -1.28
C TRP A 687 11.09 -27.44 -1.00
N ILE A 688 11.50 -27.11 0.24
CA ILE A 688 12.14 -25.85 0.61
C ILE A 688 13.45 -25.63 -0.18
N GLU A 689 14.25 -26.68 -0.34
CA GLU A 689 15.50 -26.63 -1.12
C GLU A 689 15.23 -26.35 -2.61
N LYS A 690 14.23 -27.01 -3.17
CA LYS A 690 13.84 -26.85 -4.60
C LYS A 690 13.33 -25.44 -4.93
N LEU A 691 12.54 -24.83 -4.06
CA LEU A 691 11.96 -23.52 -4.28
C LEU A 691 12.91 -22.36 -4.00
N ASN A 692 14.09 -22.63 -3.42
CA ASN A 692 15.03 -21.61 -2.97
C ASN A 692 14.41 -20.55 -2.03
N LEU A 693 13.31 -20.91 -1.36
CA LEU A 693 12.65 -20.05 -0.38
C LEU A 693 13.44 -20.00 0.93
N ARG A 694 13.42 -18.86 1.56
CA ARG A 694 14.03 -18.66 2.87
C ARG A 694 12.98 -18.88 3.94
N VAL A 695 12.93 -20.11 4.42
CA VAL A 695 11.99 -20.56 5.43
C VAL A 695 12.69 -20.62 6.77
N GLY A 696 12.11 -19.97 7.79
CA GLY A 696 12.64 -19.93 9.16
C GLY A 696 12.43 -21.20 9.96
N ALA A 697 12.12 -22.34 9.33
CA ALA A 697 11.82 -23.61 9.99
C ALA A 697 13.00 -24.15 10.79
N THR A 698 12.77 -24.52 12.06
CA THR A 698 13.74 -25.10 12.99
C THR A 698 13.25 -26.42 13.55
N CYS A 699 14.19 -27.31 13.89
CA CYS A 699 13.88 -28.58 14.55
C CYS A 699 13.57 -28.32 16.03
N GLY A 700 12.45 -28.82 16.52
CA GLY A 700 12.07 -28.85 17.94
C GLY A 700 12.54 -30.14 18.60
N SER A 701 12.63 -31.24 17.83
CA SER A 701 13.06 -32.57 18.21
C SER A 701 13.64 -33.31 16.99
N PRO A 702 14.43 -34.37 17.16
CA PRO A 702 14.96 -34.90 18.42
C PRO A 702 15.96 -33.95 19.08
N THR A 703 16.41 -34.30 20.31
CA THR A 703 17.29 -33.45 21.14
C THR A 703 18.57 -33.03 20.44
N GLU A 704 19.15 -33.91 19.63
CA GLU A 704 20.40 -33.68 18.86
C GLU A 704 20.23 -32.64 17.74
N ALA A 705 19.00 -32.48 17.24
CA ALA A 705 18.68 -31.55 16.17
C ALA A 705 18.05 -30.25 16.68
N ARG A 706 17.71 -30.15 17.96
CA ARG A 706 16.93 -29.04 18.52
C ARG A 706 17.58 -27.68 18.26
N GLY A 707 16.82 -26.75 17.70
CA GLY A 707 17.28 -25.40 17.35
C GLY A 707 18.03 -25.33 16.02
N LEU A 708 18.37 -26.46 15.39
CA LEU A 708 18.96 -26.44 14.05
C LEU A 708 17.88 -26.08 13.01
N LYS A 709 18.27 -25.35 11.97
CA LYS A 709 17.39 -25.14 10.81
C LYS A 709 17.11 -26.47 10.13
N VAL A 710 15.86 -26.75 9.75
CA VAL A 710 15.45 -27.95 9.04
C VAL A 710 16.35 -28.23 7.84
N LYS A 711 16.73 -27.21 7.09
CA LYS A 711 17.64 -27.28 5.94
C LYS A 711 19.06 -27.75 6.32
N LEU A 712 19.51 -27.50 7.54
CA LEU A 712 20.89 -27.79 8.00
C LEU A 712 20.98 -29.02 8.90
N SER A 713 19.86 -29.65 9.30
CA SER A 713 19.86 -30.78 10.18
C SER A 713 20.47 -32.02 9.51
N THR A 714 21.35 -32.71 10.24
CA THR A 714 22.03 -33.95 9.80
C THR A 714 21.18 -35.22 10.02
N THR A 715 20.08 -35.12 10.79
CA THR A 715 19.19 -36.25 11.10
C THR A 715 18.58 -36.89 9.86
N PHE A 716 18.49 -36.18 8.76
CA PHE A 716 17.96 -36.70 7.50
C PHE A 716 18.93 -37.60 6.72
N GLN A 717 20.22 -37.62 7.09
CA GLN A 717 21.25 -38.40 6.37
C GLN A 717 21.02 -39.92 6.40
N THR A 718 20.33 -40.39 7.44
CA THR A 718 19.97 -41.80 7.61
C THR A 718 18.67 -42.20 6.91
N CYS A 719 17.98 -41.22 6.29
CA CYS A 719 16.65 -41.45 5.71
C CYS A 719 16.71 -42.12 4.33
N PRO A 720 15.79 -43.04 4.02
CA PRO A 720 15.64 -43.58 2.68
C PRO A 720 15.47 -42.49 1.63
N GLY A 721 16.25 -42.54 0.55
CA GLY A 721 16.23 -41.53 -0.52
C GLY A 721 17.12 -40.31 -0.29
N TRP A 722 17.86 -40.21 0.82
CA TRP A 722 18.82 -39.12 1.04
C TRP A 722 19.91 -39.05 -0.04
N GLY A 723 20.41 -40.20 -0.51
CA GLY A 723 21.48 -40.29 -1.52
C GLY A 723 21.15 -39.67 -2.89
N ASP A 724 19.88 -39.44 -3.20
CA ASP A 724 19.48 -38.83 -4.47
C ASP A 724 19.76 -37.32 -4.50
N MET A 725 19.91 -36.69 -3.35
CA MET A 725 20.24 -35.26 -3.23
C MET A 725 21.71 -34.97 -3.51
N THR A 726 22.62 -35.86 -3.03
CA THR A 726 24.06 -35.68 -3.22
C THR A 726 24.51 -35.86 -4.66
N LYS A 727 23.73 -36.57 -5.49
CA LYS A 727 24.00 -36.76 -6.92
C LYS A 727 23.57 -35.53 -7.76
N ALA A 728 22.63 -34.72 -7.28
CA ALA A 728 22.20 -33.49 -7.98
C ALA A 728 23.20 -32.33 -7.81
N GLU A 729 23.91 -32.27 -6.68
CA GLU A 729 24.92 -31.26 -6.41
C GLU A 729 26.27 -31.51 -7.10
N SER A 730 26.55 -32.76 -7.50
CA SER A 730 27.82 -33.14 -8.12
C SER A 730 27.91 -32.93 -9.65
N LYS A 731 26.89 -32.40 -10.30
CA LYS A 731 27.00 -31.99 -11.72
C LYS A 731 27.65 -30.63 -11.83
N PRO A 732 28.91 -30.53 -12.34
CA PRO A 732 29.54 -29.21 -12.55
C PRO A 732 28.74 -28.45 -13.58
N SER A 733 28.35 -27.21 -13.24
CA SER A 733 27.73 -26.29 -14.18
C SER A 733 28.67 -26.12 -15.37
N LYS A 734 28.32 -26.65 -16.52
CA LYS A 734 28.99 -26.35 -17.78
C LYS A 734 28.80 -24.86 -18.05
N LYS A 735 29.83 -24.06 -17.74
CA LYS A 735 29.97 -22.70 -18.24
C LYS A 735 29.85 -22.75 -19.76
N LYS A 736 28.75 -22.28 -20.33
CA LYS A 736 28.66 -21.99 -21.75
C LYS A 736 29.72 -20.93 -22.06
N ARG A 737 30.80 -21.34 -22.71
CA ARG A 737 31.71 -20.42 -23.38
C ARG A 737 30.90 -19.72 -24.49
N LEU A 738 30.74 -18.41 -24.35
CA LEU A 738 30.28 -17.57 -25.44
C LEU A 738 31.29 -17.72 -26.58
N GLY A 739 30.86 -18.37 -27.67
CA GLY A 739 31.60 -18.45 -28.92
C GLY A 739 31.72 -17.05 -29.52
N LYS A 740 32.95 -16.64 -29.80
CA LYS A 740 33.25 -15.48 -30.57
C LYS A 740 32.67 -15.66 -31.98
N SER A 741 31.76 -14.78 -32.37
CA SER A 741 31.26 -14.66 -33.75
C SER A 741 32.37 -14.02 -34.64
N PRO A 742 32.64 -14.55 -35.87
CA PRO A 742 33.64 -13.93 -36.72
C PRO A 742 33.08 -12.67 -37.39
N ALA A 743 33.91 -11.65 -37.43
CA ALA A 743 33.66 -10.40 -38.13
C ALA A 743 33.45 -10.66 -39.62
N ARG A 744 32.27 -10.25 -40.15
CA ARG A 744 32.06 -10.13 -41.62
C ARG A 744 32.45 -8.73 -42.07
N GLY A 745 33.36 -8.72 -43.02
CA GLY A 745 33.92 -7.55 -43.62
C GLY A 745 32.89 -6.71 -44.41
N PHE A 746 33.07 -5.43 -44.34
CA PHE A 746 32.42 -4.44 -45.20
C PHE A 746 32.94 -4.58 -46.67
N MET A 747 32.04 -4.90 -47.57
CA MET A 747 32.28 -4.65 -49.00
C MET A 747 31.49 -3.40 -49.41
N LYS A 748 32.20 -2.38 -49.83
CA LYS A 748 31.68 -1.23 -50.58
C LYS A 748 31.23 -1.70 -51.97
N SER A 749 30.04 -1.31 -52.42
CA SER A 749 29.75 -1.16 -53.83
C SER A 749 28.98 0.14 -54.07
N ARG A 750 29.49 0.89 -55.01
CA ARG A 750 28.91 2.07 -55.65
C ARG A 750 27.76 1.63 -56.55
N ALA A 751 26.66 2.27 -56.52
CA ALA A 751 25.97 2.94 -57.63
C ALA A 751 24.72 3.62 -57.02
#